data_83d0c2d459586d2d14d41751c6a54841
#
_entry.id   83d0c2d459586d2d14d41751c6a54841
#
_cell.length_a   1.000
_cell.length_b   1.000
_cell.length_c   1.000
_cell.angle_alpha   90.00
_cell.angle_beta   90.00
_cell.angle_gamma   90.00
#
_symmetry.space_group_name_H-M   'P 1'
#
loop_
_entity.id
_entity.type
_entity.pdbx_description
1 polymer ?
#
loop_
_entity_poly.entity_id
_entity_poly.type
_entity_poly.pdbx_seq_one_letter_code
_entity_poly.pdbx_strand_id
1 'polypeptide(L)'
;METITRNMPVLALRGLTAFPGQTMSFDAERDISIFALDNAMENDRRLLAVTQRELSTAEPGEEELYTIGTVCHILQIIKTSDTTVRVIVEGECRARLHRLWQKKPFLQAQAELLPETESRHTARSEALIRRTYVLFGEYRELVGSSISDDFSAAVLDCGDTGRLADLITQNINLRHQDRQRVLEELHPDKRLRIVNDILTHEVDVLSLESEMEQKVRMRVAQVQKDMILREQVKVLQHELGDDGDEEIEEYTARIEAAHLPDEVHKKLTKEVERLAKQPFGSAEASVIRNYLDVCLELPWNKSTRERADVAQARKILDKEHYGLDKVKERVLEFIAVRQLNPDAKGKILCLVGPPGVGKTSVAMSVARAMNRKCARLSLGGVRDEADIRGHRKTYIGAMPGRIIEALGRAGTMNPLLVLDEIDKLASDMRGDPAAALLEVLDSEQNGAFRDHFVEVPVDLSRVMFITTANTTSTIPRPLLDRMEVIELGSYTDEEKLHIAREHLLPKQMKENGLRRGQLRLDDDALRRIITDYTRESGVRTLERQLGKLCRRAAMRLVQTDVKRIDLTAKELKDFLDTPPYGEDTRSKTDQIGVVNGLAWTEVGGEQLEVEAGVMDGTGKLELTGNLGQVMQESVKAAYTCLRSRARELGIAPDFYKTKDIHVHFPEGAVPKDGPSAGIAITTAMLSALTGRAVRHDVAMTGEVTLRGRVLPIGGLREKTMAAKRNGITTVIIPKENEKDLADIDPAVRAALRFVTAETVDAVFAHALTLPKKEAAVEHLAVIGSPAMQEVRHGDQL
;
A
#
# COMPACT_ATOMS: atom_id res chain seq x y z
N MET A 1 27.14 -46.43 -12.03
CA MET A 1 27.71 -45.96 -10.76
C MET A 1 26.62 -46.16 -9.71
N GLU A 2 26.90 -46.91 -8.63
CA GLU A 2 25.96 -47.05 -7.52
C GLU A 2 25.76 -45.67 -6.87
N THR A 3 24.53 -45.23 -6.82
CA THR A 3 24.17 -43.99 -6.14
C THR A 3 24.31 -44.17 -4.62
N ILE A 4 25.27 -43.52 -4.01
CA ILE A 4 25.49 -43.61 -2.56
C ILE A 4 24.52 -42.62 -1.89
N THR A 5 23.46 -43.16 -1.30
CA THR A 5 22.53 -42.39 -0.47
C THR A 5 22.88 -42.54 1.01
N ARG A 6 22.91 -41.42 1.73
CA ARG A 6 23.16 -41.37 3.18
C ARG A 6 22.09 -40.53 3.90
N ASN A 7 21.77 -40.96 5.10
CA ASN A 7 20.97 -40.15 5.99
C ASN A 7 21.90 -39.21 6.76
N MET A 8 21.63 -37.89 6.71
CA MET A 8 22.47 -36.91 7.43
C MET A 8 21.65 -35.71 7.93
N PRO A 9 22.13 -35.04 8.99
CA PRO A 9 21.51 -33.83 9.46
C PRO A 9 21.62 -32.73 8.39
N VAL A 10 20.56 -31.91 8.28
CA VAL A 10 20.47 -30.82 7.31
C VAL A 10 20.58 -29.48 8.02
N LEU A 11 21.44 -28.64 7.51
CA LEU A 11 21.61 -27.27 7.96
C LEU A 11 21.07 -26.31 6.90
N ALA A 12 20.02 -25.58 7.23
CA ALA A 12 19.41 -24.59 6.35
C ALA A 12 20.13 -23.24 6.46
N LEU A 13 20.85 -22.86 5.39
CA LEU A 13 21.63 -21.62 5.30
C LEU A 13 20.79 -20.45 4.78
N ARG A 14 20.85 -19.29 5.46
CA ARG A 14 20.20 -18.06 5.04
C ARG A 14 21.13 -17.18 4.23
N GLY A 15 20.87 -17.01 2.95
CA GLY A 15 21.66 -16.12 2.09
C GLY A 15 23.10 -16.56 1.85
N LEU A 16 23.48 -17.73 2.37
CA LEU A 16 24.79 -18.34 2.19
C LEU A 16 24.64 -19.64 1.38
N THR A 17 25.66 -19.92 0.58
CA THR A 17 25.74 -21.16 -0.19
C THR A 17 27.13 -21.76 0.01
N ALA A 18 27.18 -22.99 0.47
CA ALA A 18 28.44 -23.71 0.65
C ALA A 18 28.83 -24.42 -0.66
N PHE A 19 30.13 -24.41 -0.98
CA PHE A 19 30.69 -25.06 -2.17
C PHE A 19 31.67 -26.17 -1.78
N PRO A 20 31.87 -27.16 -2.62
CA PRO A 20 32.93 -28.14 -2.44
C PRO A 20 34.32 -27.47 -2.40
N GLY A 21 35.19 -27.92 -1.49
CA GLY A 21 36.52 -27.32 -1.29
C GLY A 21 36.55 -25.94 -0.61
N GLN A 22 35.37 -25.41 -0.19
CA GLN A 22 35.30 -24.16 0.53
C GLN A 22 35.32 -24.36 2.03
N THR A 23 36.23 -23.64 2.70
CA THR A 23 36.12 -23.43 4.16
C THR A 23 35.34 -22.16 4.43
N MET A 24 34.24 -22.28 5.16
CA MET A 24 33.42 -21.13 5.52
C MET A 24 33.07 -21.13 7.00
N SER A 25 32.86 -19.93 7.54
CA SER A 25 32.35 -19.75 8.89
C SER A 25 31.03 -18.99 8.89
N PHE A 26 30.12 -19.39 9.75
CA PHE A 26 28.82 -18.71 9.94
C PHE A 26 28.33 -18.90 11.37
N ASP A 27 27.40 -18.05 11.77
CA ASP A 27 26.79 -18.11 13.09
C ASP A 27 25.43 -18.83 13.01
N ALA A 28 25.24 -19.85 13.83
CA ALA A 28 24.00 -20.61 13.99
C ALA A 28 23.28 -20.13 15.27
N GLU A 29 22.08 -19.60 15.09
CA GLU A 29 21.27 -19.01 16.17
C GLU A 29 19.97 -19.78 16.42
N ARG A 30 19.57 -20.65 15.50
CA ARG A 30 18.34 -21.42 15.60
C ARG A 30 18.56 -22.72 16.33
N ASP A 31 17.69 -23.06 17.25
CA ASP A 31 17.74 -24.34 17.99
C ASP A 31 17.81 -25.54 17.05
N ILE A 32 17.01 -25.54 15.98
CA ILE A 32 17.00 -26.61 14.96
C ILE A 32 18.39 -26.77 14.32
N SER A 33 19.10 -25.68 14.07
CA SER A 33 20.46 -25.68 13.49
C SER A 33 21.48 -26.15 14.52
N ILE A 34 21.36 -25.73 15.75
CA ILE A 34 22.26 -26.13 16.87
C ILE A 34 22.12 -27.63 17.12
N PHE A 35 20.89 -28.16 17.21
CA PHE A 35 20.66 -29.59 17.37
C PHE A 35 21.16 -30.43 16.16
N ALA A 36 21.09 -29.91 14.95
CA ALA A 36 21.66 -30.56 13.77
C ALA A 36 23.19 -30.66 13.86
N LEU A 37 23.84 -29.58 14.34
CA LEU A 37 25.28 -29.51 14.55
C LEU A 37 25.74 -30.47 15.67
N ASP A 38 25.05 -30.51 16.78
CA ASP A 38 25.32 -31.39 17.91
C ASP A 38 25.22 -32.87 17.45
N ASN A 39 24.17 -33.22 16.73
CA ASN A 39 24.01 -34.54 16.16
C ASN A 39 25.12 -34.90 15.17
N ALA A 40 25.55 -33.96 14.33
CA ALA A 40 26.67 -34.18 13.42
C ALA A 40 27.97 -34.42 14.17
N MET A 41 28.21 -33.68 15.26
CA MET A 41 29.44 -33.83 16.09
C MET A 41 29.49 -35.15 16.83
N GLU A 42 28.32 -35.69 17.25
CA GLU A 42 28.25 -37.01 17.90
C GLU A 42 28.50 -38.19 16.92
N ASN A 43 28.36 -37.97 15.63
CA ASN A 43 28.51 -38.95 14.58
C ASN A 43 29.82 -38.76 13.79
N ASP A 44 29.71 -38.63 12.46
CA ASP A 44 30.85 -38.53 11.53
C ASP A 44 31.31 -37.09 11.22
N ARG A 45 30.77 -36.10 11.94
CA ARG A 45 31.00 -34.66 11.77
C ARG A 45 30.59 -34.11 10.39
N ARG A 46 29.68 -34.81 9.73
CA ARG A 46 29.17 -34.45 8.43
C ARG A 46 27.74 -33.97 8.50
N LEU A 47 27.43 -32.95 7.73
CA LEU A 47 26.08 -32.44 7.57
C LEU A 47 25.84 -32.00 6.13
N LEU A 48 24.57 -31.92 5.72
CA LEU A 48 24.18 -31.37 4.44
C LEU A 48 23.80 -29.88 4.62
N ALA A 49 24.61 -28.99 4.08
CA ALA A 49 24.33 -27.57 4.04
C ALA A 49 23.47 -27.23 2.80
N VAL A 50 22.28 -26.71 3.01
CA VAL A 50 21.33 -26.36 1.94
C VAL A 50 20.87 -24.93 2.09
N THR A 51 20.91 -24.17 1.01
CA THR A 51 20.44 -22.77 0.98
C THR A 51 18.91 -22.71 1.04
N GLN A 52 18.35 -21.76 1.80
CA GLN A 52 16.92 -21.45 1.79
C GLN A 52 16.56 -20.62 0.56
N ARG A 53 15.38 -20.87 -0.01
CA ARG A 53 14.84 -20.06 -1.14
C ARG A 53 14.46 -18.66 -0.71
N GLU A 54 13.80 -18.55 0.45
CA GLU A 54 13.39 -17.26 1.01
C GLU A 54 14.09 -16.98 2.34
N LEU A 55 14.62 -15.75 2.48
CA LEU A 55 15.37 -15.33 3.66
C LEU A 55 14.48 -15.11 4.90
N SER A 56 13.19 -14.86 4.71
CA SER A 56 12.22 -14.54 5.76
C SER A 56 11.74 -15.77 6.56
N THR A 57 11.83 -16.97 6.01
CA THR A 57 11.28 -18.18 6.62
C THR A 57 12.08 -18.60 7.85
N ALA A 58 11.41 -18.70 9.01
CA ALA A 58 12.05 -19.05 10.27
C ALA A 58 12.35 -20.56 10.37
N GLU A 59 11.37 -21.40 10.06
CA GLU A 59 11.49 -22.87 10.07
C GLU A 59 11.21 -23.40 8.66
N PRO A 60 12.25 -23.59 7.81
CA PRO A 60 12.05 -24.02 6.42
C PRO A 60 11.63 -25.48 6.35
N GLY A 61 10.60 -25.76 5.54
CA GLY A 61 10.22 -27.10 5.11
C GLY A 61 10.98 -27.52 3.84
N GLU A 62 10.60 -28.66 3.26
CA GLU A 62 11.26 -29.24 2.08
C GLU A 62 11.12 -28.34 0.84
N GLU A 63 9.97 -27.67 0.66
CA GLU A 63 9.70 -26.78 -0.49
C GLU A 63 10.46 -25.47 -0.43
N GLU A 64 10.81 -25.01 0.78
CA GLU A 64 11.55 -23.76 1.00
C GLU A 64 13.08 -23.96 0.96
N LEU A 65 13.54 -25.19 0.77
CA LEU A 65 14.95 -25.51 0.57
C LEU A 65 15.26 -25.73 -0.91
N TYR A 66 16.49 -25.47 -1.32
CA TYR A 66 16.95 -25.89 -2.63
C TYR A 66 17.23 -27.38 -2.64
N THR A 67 17.13 -28.03 -3.80
CA THR A 67 17.28 -29.49 -3.93
C THR A 67 18.73 -29.95 -3.94
N ILE A 68 19.67 -29.08 -4.27
CA ILE A 68 21.12 -29.36 -4.27
C ILE A 68 21.79 -28.51 -3.22
N GLY A 69 22.56 -29.18 -2.36
CA GLY A 69 23.40 -28.60 -1.35
C GLY A 69 24.80 -29.20 -1.37
N THR A 70 25.55 -28.90 -0.35
CA THR A 70 26.93 -29.40 -0.16
C THR A 70 27.03 -30.18 1.14
N VAL A 71 27.60 -31.37 1.07
CA VAL A 71 28.04 -32.12 2.26
C VAL A 71 29.23 -31.40 2.83
N CYS A 72 29.14 -31.00 4.07
CA CYS A 72 30.17 -30.26 4.77
C CYS A 72 30.69 -31.08 5.95
N HIS A 73 32.00 -31.04 6.14
CA HIS A 73 32.68 -31.55 7.33
C HIS A 73 32.88 -30.41 8.36
N ILE A 74 32.49 -30.65 9.59
CA ILE A 74 32.65 -29.68 10.66
C ILE A 74 34.09 -29.70 11.16
N LEU A 75 34.82 -28.60 10.93
CA LEU A 75 36.20 -28.45 11.40
C LEU A 75 36.24 -28.01 12.85
N GLN A 76 35.44 -26.97 13.21
CA GLN A 76 35.41 -26.39 14.53
C GLN A 76 34.06 -25.78 14.87
N ILE A 77 33.69 -25.91 16.13
CA ILE A 77 32.52 -25.24 16.71
C ILE A 77 32.99 -24.38 17.89
N ILE A 78 32.59 -23.08 17.87
CA ILE A 78 32.96 -22.10 18.91
C ILE A 78 31.69 -21.53 19.49
N LYS A 79 31.43 -21.71 20.78
CA LYS A 79 30.29 -21.10 21.46
C LYS A 79 30.57 -19.63 21.68
N THR A 80 29.83 -18.75 21.02
CA THR A 80 30.02 -17.29 21.08
C THR A 80 29.14 -16.65 22.13
N SER A 81 27.94 -17.21 22.37
CA SER A 81 27.00 -16.79 23.42
C SER A 81 26.15 -17.99 23.86
N ASP A 82 25.23 -17.77 24.80
CA ASP A 82 24.29 -18.84 25.23
C ASP A 82 23.33 -19.30 24.11
N THR A 83 23.11 -18.45 23.10
CA THR A 83 22.18 -18.71 22.01
C THR A 83 22.83 -18.75 20.61
N THR A 84 24.11 -18.45 20.49
CA THR A 84 24.80 -18.35 19.19
C THR A 84 26.05 -19.20 19.15
N VAL A 85 26.16 -20.03 18.15
CA VAL A 85 27.29 -20.94 17.94
C VAL A 85 27.92 -20.62 16.59
N ARG A 86 29.22 -20.26 16.59
CA ARG A 86 30.00 -20.10 15.36
C ARG A 86 30.55 -21.43 14.92
N VAL A 87 30.31 -21.77 13.68
CA VAL A 87 30.70 -23.03 13.08
C VAL A 87 31.66 -22.78 11.93
N ILE A 88 32.73 -23.55 11.86
CA ILE A 88 33.64 -23.58 10.71
C ILE A 88 33.49 -24.93 10.04
N VAL A 89 33.08 -24.90 8.76
CA VAL A 89 32.87 -26.10 7.95
C VAL A 89 33.70 -26.06 6.69
N GLU A 90 34.04 -27.27 6.20
CA GLU A 90 34.67 -27.45 4.90
C GLU A 90 33.72 -28.26 4.01
N GLY A 91 33.41 -27.74 2.82
CA GLY A 91 32.59 -28.45 1.83
C GLY A 91 33.31 -29.63 1.21
N GLU A 92 32.74 -30.82 1.25
CA GLU A 92 33.37 -32.04 0.67
C GLU A 92 32.88 -32.29 -0.77
N CYS A 93 31.58 -32.42 -0.96
CA CYS A 93 30.98 -32.74 -2.26
C CYS A 93 29.54 -32.22 -2.37
N ARG A 94 29.04 -32.09 -3.59
CA ARG A 94 27.63 -31.82 -3.86
C ARG A 94 26.75 -33.00 -3.47
N ALA A 95 25.55 -32.73 -2.99
CA ALA A 95 24.55 -33.75 -2.73
C ALA A 95 23.16 -33.24 -3.05
N ARG A 96 22.32 -34.19 -3.50
CA ARG A 96 20.90 -33.89 -3.74
C ARG A 96 20.08 -34.33 -2.55
N LEU A 97 19.27 -33.46 -2.05
CA LEU A 97 18.26 -33.69 -1.04
C LEU A 97 17.08 -34.41 -1.68
N HIS A 98 16.81 -35.65 -1.32
CA HIS A 98 15.71 -36.44 -1.86
C HIS A 98 14.43 -36.30 -1.04
N ARG A 99 14.54 -36.46 0.27
CA ARG A 99 13.40 -36.41 1.16
C ARG A 99 13.82 -35.97 2.56
N LEU A 100 13.09 -34.98 3.08
CA LEU A 100 13.19 -34.55 4.46
C LEU A 100 12.25 -35.41 5.33
N TRP A 101 12.80 -36.39 6.07
CA TRP A 101 11.98 -37.31 6.83
C TRP A 101 11.85 -36.98 8.32
N GLN A 102 12.67 -36.08 8.83
CA GLN A 102 12.56 -35.56 10.17
C GLN A 102 12.66 -34.02 10.15
N LYS A 103 11.74 -33.34 10.89
CA LYS A 103 11.72 -31.88 11.01
C LYS A 103 12.04 -31.42 12.42
N LYS A 104 11.84 -32.22 13.46
CA LYS A 104 12.14 -31.89 14.87
C LYS A 104 12.80 -33.06 15.54
N PRO A 105 13.79 -32.90 16.50
CA PRO A 105 14.29 -31.59 16.98
C PRO A 105 15.21 -30.88 15.98
N PHE A 106 15.69 -31.52 14.93
CA PHE A 106 16.49 -30.93 13.84
C PHE A 106 16.08 -31.55 12.51
N LEU A 107 16.50 -30.91 11.41
CA LEU A 107 16.22 -31.39 10.08
C LEU A 107 17.11 -32.56 9.72
N GLN A 108 16.53 -33.69 9.27
CA GLN A 108 17.28 -34.83 8.79
C GLN A 108 16.71 -35.30 7.45
N ALA A 109 17.60 -35.57 6.50
CA ALA A 109 17.21 -35.92 5.16
C ALA A 109 18.03 -37.09 4.61
N GLN A 110 17.44 -37.75 3.62
CA GLN A 110 18.15 -38.66 2.73
C GLN A 110 18.82 -37.84 1.63
N ALA A 111 20.15 -37.87 1.59
CA ALA A 111 20.97 -37.17 0.61
C ALA A 111 21.65 -38.19 -0.32
N GLU A 112 21.60 -37.92 -1.62
CA GLU A 112 22.33 -38.61 -2.66
C GLU A 112 23.63 -37.84 -2.93
N LEU A 113 24.77 -38.50 -2.71
CA LEU A 113 26.06 -37.90 -3.02
C LEU A 113 26.25 -37.85 -4.54
N LEU A 114 26.59 -36.68 -5.04
CA LEU A 114 26.78 -36.43 -6.46
C LEU A 114 28.29 -36.37 -6.73
N PRO A 115 28.86 -37.38 -7.37
CA PRO A 115 30.28 -37.38 -7.73
C PRO A 115 30.54 -36.26 -8.74
N GLU A 116 31.66 -35.60 -8.58
CA GLU A 116 32.11 -34.60 -9.54
C GLU A 116 32.41 -35.23 -10.88
N THR A 117 31.84 -34.69 -11.95
CA THR A 117 32.13 -35.17 -13.31
C THR A 117 33.52 -34.66 -13.70
N GLU A 118 34.44 -35.53 -14.03
CA GLU A 118 35.76 -35.11 -14.49
C GLU A 118 35.65 -34.17 -15.70
N SER A 119 36.33 -33.05 -15.65
CA SER A 119 36.40 -32.15 -16.78
C SER A 119 37.29 -32.77 -17.87
N ARG A 120 36.76 -32.91 -19.08
CA ARG A 120 37.57 -33.33 -20.22
C ARG A 120 38.26 -32.12 -20.82
N HIS A 121 39.58 -32.15 -20.90
CA HIS A 121 40.33 -31.12 -21.60
C HIS A 121 40.00 -31.12 -23.10
N THR A 122 39.11 -30.25 -23.52
CA THR A 122 38.70 -29.98 -24.90
C THR A 122 39.05 -28.58 -25.30
N ALA A 123 39.21 -28.35 -26.62
CA ALA A 123 39.39 -26.95 -27.11
C ALA A 123 38.27 -26.02 -26.68
N ARG A 124 37.08 -26.53 -26.39
CA ARG A 124 35.93 -25.77 -25.91
C ARG A 124 36.06 -25.35 -24.43
N SER A 125 36.51 -26.30 -23.57
CA SER A 125 36.78 -26.01 -22.16
C SER A 125 37.94 -25.05 -22.01
N GLU A 126 38.98 -25.16 -22.79
CA GLU A 126 40.08 -24.21 -22.82
C GLU A 126 39.64 -22.80 -23.27
N ALA A 127 38.79 -22.70 -24.28
CA ALA A 127 38.22 -21.42 -24.70
C ALA A 127 37.34 -20.76 -23.61
N LEU A 128 36.59 -21.57 -22.85
CA LEU A 128 35.79 -21.09 -21.71
C LEU A 128 36.70 -20.55 -20.60
N ILE A 129 37.76 -21.27 -20.24
CA ILE A 129 38.74 -20.84 -19.20
C ILE A 129 39.37 -19.49 -19.61
N ARG A 130 39.86 -19.40 -20.85
CA ARG A 130 40.45 -18.14 -21.36
C ARG A 130 39.48 -16.97 -21.29
N ARG A 131 38.23 -17.19 -21.67
CA ARG A 131 37.18 -16.15 -21.53
C ARG A 131 36.92 -15.78 -20.08
N THR A 132 36.91 -16.74 -19.17
CA THR A 132 36.76 -16.50 -17.73
C THR A 132 37.88 -15.62 -17.21
N TYR A 133 39.12 -15.87 -17.61
CA TYR A 133 40.26 -15.06 -17.17
C TYR A 133 40.17 -13.58 -17.63
N VAL A 134 39.68 -13.36 -18.86
CA VAL A 134 39.46 -12.00 -19.39
C VAL A 134 38.35 -11.29 -18.56
N LEU A 135 37.20 -11.93 -18.41
CA LEU A 135 36.07 -11.35 -17.65
C LEU A 135 36.44 -11.12 -16.17
N PHE A 136 37.19 -12.03 -15.56
CA PHE A 136 37.63 -11.88 -14.18
C PHE A 136 38.67 -10.73 -14.06
N GLY A 137 39.52 -10.55 -15.06
CA GLY A 137 40.46 -9.41 -15.14
C GLY A 137 39.70 -8.08 -15.19
N GLU A 138 38.70 -7.97 -16.08
CA GLU A 138 37.82 -6.79 -16.18
C GLU A 138 37.05 -6.52 -14.87
N TYR A 139 36.50 -7.55 -14.27
CA TYR A 139 35.82 -7.45 -12.98
C TYR A 139 36.78 -6.95 -11.88
N ARG A 140 38.00 -7.52 -11.82
CA ARG A 140 39.04 -7.10 -10.85
C ARG A 140 39.44 -5.63 -11.00
N GLU A 141 39.59 -5.15 -12.23
CA GLU A 141 39.91 -3.75 -12.49
C GLU A 141 38.83 -2.79 -11.98
N LEU A 142 37.54 -3.19 -12.12
CA LEU A 142 36.39 -2.38 -11.69
C LEU A 142 36.21 -2.39 -10.16
N VAL A 143 36.41 -3.54 -9.51
CA VAL A 143 36.24 -3.70 -8.06
C VAL A 143 37.46 -3.23 -7.26
N GLY A 144 38.62 -3.16 -7.89
CA GLY A 144 39.85 -2.62 -7.30
C GLY A 144 40.43 -3.48 -6.15
N SER A 145 40.79 -2.82 -5.05
CA SER A 145 41.49 -3.44 -3.91
C SER A 145 40.70 -4.44 -3.08
N SER A 146 39.42 -4.67 -3.41
CA SER A 146 38.56 -5.62 -2.68
C SER A 146 38.88 -7.09 -3.00
N ILE A 147 39.68 -7.34 -4.06
CA ILE A 147 40.14 -8.67 -4.46
C ILE A 147 41.62 -8.81 -4.12
N SER A 148 41.95 -9.83 -3.32
CA SER A 148 43.34 -10.10 -2.93
C SER A 148 44.18 -10.62 -4.11
N ASP A 149 45.46 -10.32 -4.09
CA ASP A 149 46.39 -10.80 -5.12
C ASP A 149 46.56 -12.34 -5.07
N ASP A 150 46.51 -12.93 -3.88
CA ASP A 150 46.56 -14.39 -3.69
C ASP A 150 45.37 -15.08 -4.36
N PHE A 151 44.14 -14.54 -4.21
CA PHE A 151 42.98 -15.09 -4.87
C PHE A 151 43.06 -14.94 -6.41
N SER A 152 43.52 -13.79 -6.88
CA SER A 152 43.74 -13.56 -8.31
C SER A 152 44.74 -14.55 -8.92
N ALA A 153 45.82 -14.82 -8.21
CA ALA A 153 46.82 -15.82 -8.63
C ALA A 153 46.20 -17.24 -8.66
N ALA A 154 45.42 -17.60 -7.64
CA ALA A 154 44.73 -18.90 -7.58
C ALA A 154 43.72 -19.11 -8.74
N VAL A 155 43.03 -18.04 -9.16
CA VAL A 155 42.13 -18.08 -10.31
C VAL A 155 42.89 -18.32 -11.61
N LEU A 156 44.01 -17.61 -11.83
CA LEU A 156 44.82 -17.72 -13.06
C LEU A 156 45.58 -19.04 -13.16
N ASP A 157 45.84 -19.71 -12.05
CA ASP A 157 46.55 -21.01 -11.98
C ASP A 157 45.57 -22.22 -12.06
N CYS A 158 44.28 -21.94 -11.99
CA CYS A 158 43.26 -23.00 -11.96
C CYS A 158 42.84 -23.46 -13.37
N GLY A 159 43.37 -24.51 -13.87
CA GLY A 159 43.10 -25.06 -15.22
C GLY A 159 41.90 -26.04 -15.33
N ASP A 160 41.14 -26.29 -14.23
CA ASP A 160 39.94 -27.11 -14.24
C ASP A 160 38.66 -26.24 -14.31
N THR A 161 37.78 -26.51 -15.25
CA THR A 161 36.57 -25.71 -15.48
C THR A 161 35.60 -25.73 -14.28
N GLY A 162 35.44 -26.85 -13.63
CA GLY A 162 34.56 -27.00 -12.48
C GLY A 162 35.07 -26.28 -11.25
N ARG A 163 36.37 -26.55 -10.95
CA ARG A 163 37.05 -25.92 -9.81
C ARG A 163 37.19 -24.40 -9.99
N LEU A 164 37.48 -23.94 -11.20
CA LEU A 164 37.55 -22.52 -11.54
C LEU A 164 36.20 -21.81 -11.31
N ALA A 165 35.10 -22.42 -11.76
CA ALA A 165 33.77 -21.88 -11.54
C ALA A 165 33.43 -21.77 -10.05
N ASP A 166 33.71 -22.80 -9.28
CA ASP A 166 33.46 -22.80 -7.84
C ASP A 166 34.33 -21.78 -7.11
N LEU A 167 35.63 -21.72 -7.44
CA LEU A 167 36.61 -20.81 -6.85
C LEU A 167 36.21 -19.33 -7.04
N ILE A 168 35.78 -18.97 -8.23
CA ILE A 168 35.33 -17.58 -8.51
C ILE A 168 34.02 -17.30 -7.74
N THR A 169 33.03 -18.18 -7.81
CA THR A 169 31.74 -18.00 -7.18
C THR A 169 31.81 -17.88 -5.66
N GLN A 170 32.76 -18.56 -5.03
CA GLN A 170 32.97 -18.48 -3.58
C GLN A 170 33.49 -17.14 -3.11
N ASN A 171 34.34 -16.48 -3.90
CA ASN A 171 35.15 -15.34 -3.48
C ASN A 171 34.67 -14.00 -4.01
N ILE A 172 33.76 -13.96 -4.98
CA ILE A 172 33.15 -12.70 -5.45
C ILE A 172 31.80 -12.43 -4.77
N ASN A 173 31.40 -11.17 -4.74
CA ASN A 173 30.15 -10.78 -4.09
C ASN A 173 28.95 -10.99 -5.03
N LEU A 174 28.28 -12.13 -4.93
CA LEU A 174 27.14 -12.52 -5.72
C LEU A 174 25.88 -12.69 -4.87
N ARG A 175 24.71 -12.53 -5.48
CA ARG A 175 23.44 -12.86 -4.86
C ARG A 175 23.38 -14.37 -4.56
N HIS A 176 22.74 -14.75 -3.46
CA HIS A 176 22.62 -16.18 -3.08
C HIS A 176 21.95 -17.02 -4.15
N GLN A 177 21.04 -16.45 -4.94
CA GLN A 177 20.36 -17.13 -6.05
C GLN A 177 21.34 -17.49 -7.17
N ASP A 178 22.25 -16.60 -7.51
CA ASP A 178 23.27 -16.83 -8.53
C ASP A 178 24.31 -17.84 -8.07
N ARG A 179 24.72 -17.75 -6.80
CA ARG A 179 25.58 -18.79 -6.17
C ARG A 179 24.93 -20.15 -6.22
N GLN A 180 23.66 -20.22 -5.86
CA GLN A 180 22.91 -21.49 -5.87
C GLN A 180 22.77 -22.06 -7.29
N ARG A 181 22.54 -21.22 -8.28
CA ARG A 181 22.47 -21.61 -9.70
C ARG A 181 23.77 -22.25 -10.20
N VAL A 182 24.92 -21.74 -9.74
CA VAL A 182 26.24 -22.33 -10.03
C VAL A 182 26.42 -23.66 -9.29
N LEU A 183 25.96 -23.77 -8.05
CA LEU A 183 26.04 -25.00 -7.26
C LEU A 183 25.20 -26.13 -7.89
N GLU A 184 24.04 -25.82 -8.43
CA GLU A 184 23.09 -26.79 -9.02
C GLU A 184 23.55 -27.37 -10.34
N GLU A 185 24.43 -26.70 -11.09
CA GLU A 185 24.92 -27.24 -12.36
C GLU A 185 26.08 -28.22 -12.10
N LEU A 186 25.84 -29.48 -12.41
CA LEU A 186 26.78 -30.56 -12.16
C LEU A 186 27.86 -30.70 -13.24
N HIS A 187 27.58 -30.24 -14.46
CA HIS A 187 28.51 -30.36 -15.56
C HIS A 187 29.54 -29.21 -15.56
N PRO A 188 30.86 -29.46 -15.41
CA PRO A 188 31.89 -28.44 -15.23
C PRO A 188 31.85 -27.31 -16.28
N ASP A 189 31.79 -27.63 -17.56
CA ASP A 189 31.78 -26.63 -18.66
C ASP A 189 30.51 -25.77 -18.69
N LYS A 190 29.39 -26.37 -18.34
CA LYS A 190 28.14 -25.58 -18.23
C LYS A 190 28.16 -24.65 -17.02
N ARG A 191 28.72 -25.15 -15.90
CA ARG A 191 28.92 -24.37 -14.67
C ARG A 191 29.77 -23.13 -14.93
N LEU A 192 30.93 -23.31 -15.61
CA LEU A 192 31.81 -22.22 -15.96
C LEU A 192 31.14 -21.22 -16.93
N ARG A 193 30.27 -21.70 -17.82
CA ARG A 193 29.50 -20.83 -18.68
C ARG A 193 28.53 -19.93 -17.87
N ILE A 194 27.83 -20.50 -16.88
CA ILE A 194 26.95 -19.72 -15.98
C ILE A 194 27.76 -18.65 -15.26
N VAL A 195 28.97 -18.99 -14.78
CA VAL A 195 29.85 -18.00 -14.14
C VAL A 195 30.28 -16.90 -15.13
N ASN A 196 30.58 -17.24 -16.38
CA ASN A 196 30.90 -16.26 -17.40
C ASN A 196 29.74 -15.31 -17.71
N ASP A 197 28.50 -15.84 -17.75
CA ASP A 197 27.32 -15.03 -17.96
C ASP A 197 27.07 -14.07 -16.76
N ILE A 198 27.29 -14.57 -15.54
CA ILE A 198 27.21 -13.75 -14.31
C ILE A 198 28.31 -12.67 -14.31
N LEU A 199 29.57 -13.04 -14.56
CA LEU A 199 30.68 -12.08 -14.62
C LEU A 199 30.47 -11.01 -15.68
N THR A 200 29.94 -11.38 -16.86
CA THR A 200 29.61 -10.42 -17.91
C THR A 200 28.60 -9.40 -17.40
N HIS A 201 27.53 -9.87 -16.77
CA HIS A 201 26.50 -8.99 -16.19
C HIS A 201 27.06 -8.08 -15.09
N GLU A 202 27.86 -8.62 -14.18
CA GLU A 202 28.49 -7.82 -13.10
C GLU A 202 29.46 -6.76 -13.65
N VAL A 203 30.26 -7.10 -14.67
CA VAL A 203 31.16 -6.16 -15.35
C VAL A 203 30.37 -5.03 -16.02
N ASP A 204 29.26 -5.36 -16.71
CA ASP A 204 28.38 -4.35 -17.32
C ASP A 204 27.81 -3.40 -16.28
N VAL A 205 27.30 -3.92 -15.14
CA VAL A 205 26.75 -3.11 -14.05
C VAL A 205 27.82 -2.20 -13.43
N LEU A 206 28.97 -2.77 -13.05
CA LEU A 206 30.05 -2.01 -12.43
C LEU A 206 30.66 -0.96 -13.37
N SER A 207 30.72 -1.23 -14.66
CA SER A 207 31.19 -0.26 -15.66
C SER A 207 30.25 0.95 -15.75
N LEU A 208 28.92 0.71 -15.73
CA LEU A 208 27.92 1.76 -15.68
C LEU A 208 27.99 2.58 -14.39
N GLU A 209 28.17 1.92 -13.24
CA GLU A 209 28.35 2.59 -11.95
C GLU A 209 29.59 3.49 -11.98
N SER A 210 30.73 2.99 -12.49
CA SER A 210 31.98 3.76 -12.62
C SER A 210 31.80 4.96 -13.55
N GLU A 211 31.12 4.81 -14.68
CA GLU A 211 30.81 5.95 -15.57
C GLU A 211 29.91 6.99 -14.88
N MET A 212 28.93 6.55 -14.11
CA MET A 212 28.07 7.46 -13.36
C MET A 212 28.84 8.21 -12.28
N GLU A 213 29.71 7.52 -11.54
CA GLU A 213 30.58 8.16 -10.54
C GLU A 213 31.56 9.17 -11.17
N GLN A 214 32.15 8.84 -12.32
CA GLN A 214 33.02 9.79 -13.04
C GLN A 214 32.25 11.03 -13.47
N LYS A 215 31.04 10.88 -14.00
CA LYS A 215 30.17 12.00 -14.39
C LYS A 215 29.82 12.87 -13.16
N VAL A 216 29.52 12.24 -12.03
CA VAL A 216 29.24 12.95 -10.77
C VAL A 216 30.50 13.69 -10.28
N ARG A 217 31.67 13.04 -10.26
CA ARG A 217 32.93 13.66 -9.86
C ARG A 217 33.31 14.84 -10.77
N MET A 218 33.14 14.70 -12.10
CA MET A 218 33.38 15.81 -13.03
C MET A 218 32.42 16.97 -12.78
N ARG A 219 31.14 16.69 -12.51
CA ARG A 219 30.15 17.73 -12.22
C ARG A 219 30.43 18.44 -10.88
N VAL A 220 30.85 17.69 -9.85
CA VAL A 220 31.27 18.26 -8.56
C VAL A 220 32.55 19.11 -8.72
N ALA A 221 33.52 18.60 -9.48
CA ALA A 221 34.76 19.36 -9.77
C ALA A 221 34.48 20.65 -10.57
N GLN A 222 33.49 20.58 -11.49
CA GLN A 222 33.06 21.77 -12.25
C GLN A 222 32.39 22.80 -11.34
N VAL A 223 31.50 22.34 -10.45
CA VAL A 223 30.82 23.19 -9.46
C VAL A 223 31.84 23.79 -8.47
N GLN A 224 32.80 23.00 -8.01
CA GLN A 224 33.89 23.49 -7.16
C GLN A 224 34.76 24.52 -7.88
N LYS A 225 35.09 24.29 -9.14
CA LYS A 225 35.87 25.26 -9.96
C LYS A 225 35.08 26.55 -10.17
N ASP A 226 33.79 26.46 -10.47
CA ASP A 226 32.89 27.63 -10.56
C ASP A 226 32.77 28.35 -9.22
N MET A 227 32.73 27.61 -8.10
CA MET A 227 32.73 28.18 -6.76
C MET A 227 34.02 28.89 -6.42
N ILE A 228 35.17 28.30 -6.74
CA ILE A 228 36.50 28.91 -6.54
C ILE A 228 36.65 30.17 -7.41
N LEU A 229 36.20 30.13 -8.67
CA LEU A 229 36.20 31.29 -9.55
C LEU A 229 35.28 32.41 -9.04
N ARG A 230 34.10 32.08 -8.52
CA ARG A 230 33.20 33.04 -7.87
C ARG A 230 33.82 33.61 -6.59
N GLU A 231 34.52 32.78 -5.81
CA GLU A 231 35.24 33.21 -4.61
C GLU A 231 36.43 34.08 -4.94
N GLN A 232 37.18 33.78 -6.01
CA GLN A 232 38.27 34.66 -6.51
C GLN A 232 37.73 36.01 -7.01
N VAL A 233 36.60 36.01 -7.70
CA VAL A 233 35.92 37.25 -8.10
C VAL A 233 35.46 38.04 -6.86
N LYS A 234 34.93 37.37 -5.84
CA LYS A 234 34.55 38.02 -4.55
C LYS A 234 35.75 38.56 -3.79
N VAL A 235 36.85 37.82 -3.73
CA VAL A 235 38.09 38.31 -3.08
C VAL A 235 38.65 39.54 -3.82
N LEU A 236 38.61 39.55 -5.15
CA LEU A 236 38.99 40.71 -5.96
C LEU A 236 38.04 41.88 -5.77
N GLN A 237 36.73 41.64 -5.60
CA GLN A 237 35.73 42.66 -5.24
C GLN A 237 35.96 43.20 -3.82
N HIS A 238 36.31 42.32 -2.86
CA HIS A 238 36.66 42.72 -1.50
C HIS A 238 37.94 43.58 -1.42
N GLU A 239 38.95 43.27 -2.25
CA GLU A 239 40.16 44.14 -2.36
C GLU A 239 39.83 45.50 -3.00
N LEU A 240 38.70 45.61 -3.70
CA LEU A 240 38.18 46.90 -4.22
C LEU A 240 37.31 47.69 -3.21
N GLY A 241 36.97 47.07 -2.03
CA GLY A 241 36.52 47.82 -0.83
C GLY A 241 35.04 48.19 -0.79
N ASP A 242 34.15 47.52 -1.56
CA ASP A 242 32.78 48.03 -1.75
C ASP A 242 31.60 47.07 -1.35
N ASP A 243 31.84 45.77 -1.08
CA ASP A 243 30.69 44.81 -1.03
C ASP A 243 30.15 44.49 0.39
N GLY A 244 30.89 44.71 1.43
CA GLY A 244 30.48 44.34 2.80
C GLY A 244 29.51 45.36 3.45
N ASP A 245 29.74 46.64 3.23
CA ASP A 245 28.94 47.71 3.81
C ASP A 245 27.61 47.86 3.05
N GLU A 246 27.59 47.68 1.72
CA GLU A 246 26.39 47.71 0.90
C GLU A 246 25.40 46.57 1.29
N GLU A 247 25.87 45.34 1.55
CA GLU A 247 25.04 44.24 2.00
C GLU A 247 24.37 44.51 3.37
N ILE A 248 25.15 45.07 4.29
CA ILE A 248 24.64 45.45 5.63
C ILE A 248 23.62 46.56 5.53
N GLU A 249 23.86 47.56 4.67
CA GLU A 249 22.90 48.65 4.40
C GLU A 249 21.65 48.11 3.75
N GLU A 250 21.74 47.15 2.80
CA GLU A 250 20.58 46.50 2.18
C GLU A 250 19.74 45.77 3.21
N TYR A 251 20.33 44.91 4.06
CA TYR A 251 19.58 44.20 5.09
C TYR A 251 18.94 45.16 6.08
N THR A 252 19.65 46.22 6.47
CA THR A 252 19.11 47.23 7.36
C THR A 252 17.92 47.95 6.73
N ALA A 253 18.03 48.34 5.47
CA ALA A 253 16.92 48.98 4.74
C ALA A 253 15.70 48.03 4.57
N ARG A 254 15.96 46.73 4.30
CA ARG A 254 14.90 45.70 4.22
C ARG A 254 14.19 45.49 5.56
N ILE A 255 14.91 45.53 6.69
CA ILE A 255 14.35 45.40 8.05
C ILE A 255 13.45 46.59 8.36
N GLU A 256 13.91 47.81 8.07
CA GLU A 256 13.14 49.05 8.28
C GLU A 256 11.86 49.09 7.39
N ALA A 257 12.00 48.72 6.12
CA ALA A 257 10.88 48.68 5.17
C ALA A 257 9.82 47.61 5.51
N ALA A 258 10.20 46.56 6.22
CA ALA A 258 9.30 45.45 6.58
C ALA A 258 8.37 45.79 7.76
N HIS A 259 8.59 46.87 8.48
CA HIS A 259 7.79 47.30 9.65
C HIS A 259 7.53 46.14 10.63
N LEU A 260 8.59 45.49 11.04
CA LEU A 260 8.52 44.27 11.84
C LEU A 260 8.02 44.51 13.27
N PRO A 261 7.44 43.53 13.96
CA PRO A 261 7.17 43.63 15.40
C PRO A 261 8.45 43.92 16.19
N ASP A 262 8.38 44.65 17.27
CA ASP A 262 9.54 45.16 18.04
C ASP A 262 10.55 44.07 18.45
N GLU A 263 10.07 42.92 18.86
CA GLU A 263 10.92 41.76 19.27
C GLU A 263 11.68 41.24 18.05
N VAL A 264 11.02 41.13 16.91
CA VAL A 264 11.59 40.65 15.67
C VAL A 264 12.62 41.63 15.13
N HIS A 265 12.23 42.92 15.07
CA HIS A 265 13.11 43.99 14.62
C HIS A 265 14.42 44.03 15.41
N LYS A 266 14.34 44.04 16.75
CA LYS A 266 15.53 44.02 17.63
C LYS A 266 16.42 42.81 17.39
N LYS A 267 15.80 41.64 17.14
CA LYS A 267 16.59 40.41 16.92
C LYS A 267 17.28 40.41 15.57
N LEU A 268 16.58 40.81 14.50
CA LEU A 268 17.17 40.86 13.17
C LEU A 268 18.27 41.91 13.07
N THR A 269 18.07 43.12 13.63
CA THR A 269 19.12 44.15 13.71
C THR A 269 20.38 43.62 14.41
N LYS A 270 20.22 42.89 15.52
CA LYS A 270 21.34 42.29 16.20
C LYS A 270 22.06 41.19 15.37
N GLU A 271 21.33 40.45 14.58
CA GLU A 271 21.94 39.45 13.65
C GLU A 271 22.66 40.15 12.48
N VAL A 272 22.14 41.29 11.98
CA VAL A 272 22.88 42.12 11.00
C VAL A 272 24.16 42.71 11.60
N GLU A 273 24.14 43.20 12.84
CA GLU A 273 25.35 43.59 13.56
C GLU A 273 26.34 42.46 13.76
N ARG A 274 25.87 41.21 13.90
CA ARG A 274 26.72 40.03 13.93
C ARG A 274 27.29 39.72 12.56
N LEU A 275 26.51 39.84 11.48
CA LEU A 275 26.96 39.65 10.10
C LEU A 275 28.06 40.60 9.76
N ALA A 276 27.95 41.88 10.15
CA ALA A 276 28.98 42.89 9.96
C ALA A 276 30.33 42.59 10.62
N LYS A 277 30.34 41.78 11.68
CA LYS A 277 31.56 41.35 12.39
C LYS A 277 32.17 40.05 11.85
N GLN A 278 31.48 39.34 10.96
CA GLN A 278 31.94 38.07 10.41
C GLN A 278 32.78 38.30 9.13
N PRO A 279 33.82 37.54 8.93
CA PRO A 279 34.55 37.58 7.67
C PRO A 279 33.61 37.23 6.50
N PHE A 280 33.68 38.00 5.44
CA PHE A 280 32.93 37.76 4.22
C PHE A 280 33.22 36.34 3.68
N GLY A 281 32.21 35.55 3.36
CA GLY A 281 32.34 34.17 2.88
C GLY A 281 32.49 33.09 3.96
N SER A 282 32.50 33.44 5.25
CA SER A 282 32.52 32.45 6.32
C SER A 282 31.24 31.61 6.34
N ALA A 283 31.33 30.37 6.80
CA ALA A 283 30.17 29.48 6.96
C ALA A 283 29.12 30.10 7.93
N GLU A 284 29.59 30.81 8.95
CA GLU A 284 28.75 31.51 9.92
C GLU A 284 28.00 32.67 9.28
N ALA A 285 28.62 33.47 8.44
CA ALA A 285 27.99 34.53 7.66
C ALA A 285 26.89 33.95 6.73
N SER A 286 27.15 32.81 6.09
CA SER A 286 26.13 32.15 5.24
C SER A 286 24.92 31.67 6.03
N VAL A 287 25.13 31.17 7.25
CA VAL A 287 24.02 30.78 8.16
C VAL A 287 23.20 32.02 8.58
N ILE A 288 23.87 33.15 8.91
CA ILE A 288 23.18 34.39 9.29
C ILE A 288 22.39 34.95 8.10
N ARG A 289 22.96 34.98 6.89
CA ARG A 289 22.25 35.40 5.67
C ARG A 289 20.98 34.59 5.44
N ASN A 290 21.11 33.26 5.41
CA ASN A 290 19.96 32.37 5.26
C ASN A 290 18.88 32.63 6.32
N TYR A 291 19.27 32.87 7.57
CA TYR A 291 18.36 33.23 8.65
C TYR A 291 17.64 34.56 8.40
N LEU A 292 18.39 35.62 8.02
CA LEU A 292 17.84 36.94 7.72
C LEU A 292 16.87 36.88 6.53
N ASP A 293 17.27 36.16 5.46
CA ASP A 293 16.43 36.01 4.26
C ASP A 293 15.11 35.32 4.58
N VAL A 294 15.15 34.18 5.27
CA VAL A 294 13.92 33.45 5.67
C VAL A 294 13.03 34.33 6.55
N CYS A 295 13.60 35.04 7.52
CA CYS A 295 12.82 35.94 8.41
C CYS A 295 12.21 37.13 7.66
N LEU A 296 12.93 37.69 6.67
CA LEU A 296 12.45 38.82 5.86
C LEU A 296 11.48 38.38 4.75
N GLU A 297 11.49 37.14 4.32
CA GLU A 297 10.49 36.59 3.40
C GLU A 297 9.14 36.38 4.05
N LEU A 298 9.07 36.30 5.39
CA LEU A 298 7.80 36.16 6.08
C LEU A 298 6.95 37.40 5.92
N PRO A 299 5.64 37.27 5.68
CA PRO A 299 4.74 38.37 5.36
C PRO A 299 4.21 39.03 6.64
N TRP A 300 5.06 39.49 7.54
CA TRP A 300 4.73 39.99 8.89
C TRP A 300 3.53 40.93 8.99
N ASN A 301 3.42 41.87 8.03
CA ASN A 301 2.35 42.89 8.01
C ASN A 301 1.42 42.73 6.80
N LYS A 302 1.53 41.65 6.04
CA LYS A 302 0.68 41.42 4.86
C LYS A 302 -0.50 40.55 5.24
N SER A 303 -1.72 41.03 5.09
CA SER A 303 -2.95 40.28 5.25
C SER A 303 -3.89 40.48 4.07
N THR A 304 -4.63 39.44 3.70
CA THR A 304 -5.72 39.57 2.73
C THR A 304 -6.98 40.11 3.42
N ARG A 305 -7.74 40.95 2.71
CA ARG A 305 -9.05 41.38 3.21
C ARG A 305 -10.00 40.18 3.15
N GLU A 306 -10.33 39.64 4.30
CA GLU A 306 -11.25 38.51 4.44
C GLU A 306 -12.66 38.91 3.97
N ARG A 307 -13.33 37.98 3.31
CA ARG A 307 -14.72 38.09 2.90
C ARG A 307 -15.50 36.98 3.58
N ALA A 308 -16.30 37.33 4.56
CA ALA A 308 -17.19 36.38 5.22
C ALA A 308 -18.65 36.66 4.75
N ASP A 309 -18.94 36.40 3.47
CA ASP A 309 -20.26 36.49 2.85
C ASP A 309 -20.79 35.10 2.54
N VAL A 310 -21.76 34.68 3.34
CA VAL A 310 -22.37 33.33 3.23
C VAL A 310 -23.02 33.08 1.88
N ALA A 311 -23.68 34.13 1.30
CA ALA A 311 -24.38 33.98 0.02
C ALA A 311 -23.40 33.81 -1.14
N GLN A 312 -22.28 34.53 -1.12
CA GLN A 312 -21.24 34.38 -2.12
C GLN A 312 -20.45 33.09 -1.94
N ALA A 313 -20.18 32.69 -0.69
CA ALA A 313 -19.53 31.41 -0.38
C ALA A 313 -20.35 30.25 -0.91
N ARG A 314 -21.69 30.27 -0.70
CA ARG A 314 -22.58 29.22 -1.25
C ARG A 314 -22.47 29.15 -2.77
N LYS A 315 -22.49 30.25 -3.49
CA LYS A 315 -22.35 30.28 -4.96
C LYS A 315 -21.03 29.69 -5.43
N ILE A 316 -19.93 29.96 -4.72
CA ILE A 316 -18.61 29.41 -5.07
C ILE A 316 -18.57 27.89 -4.82
N LEU A 317 -19.06 27.45 -3.66
CA LEU A 317 -19.11 26.03 -3.30
C LEU A 317 -20.00 25.24 -4.26
N ASP A 318 -21.17 25.77 -4.63
CA ASP A 318 -22.10 25.12 -5.57
C ASP A 318 -21.54 25.05 -6.99
N LYS A 319 -20.79 26.06 -7.40
CA LYS A 319 -20.15 26.09 -8.71
C LYS A 319 -18.97 25.09 -8.80
N GLU A 320 -18.24 24.88 -7.71
CA GLU A 320 -17.00 24.11 -7.71
C GLU A 320 -17.19 22.66 -7.27
N HIS A 321 -18.29 22.37 -6.56
CA HIS A 321 -18.60 21.04 -6.04
C HIS A 321 -20.05 20.67 -6.28
N TYR A 322 -20.26 19.54 -6.94
CA TYR A 322 -21.59 18.96 -7.08
C TYR A 322 -21.93 18.13 -5.85
N GLY A 323 -23.17 18.20 -5.36
CA GLY A 323 -23.59 17.50 -4.13
C GLY A 323 -22.91 18.03 -2.89
N LEU A 324 -22.57 17.17 -1.94
CA LEU A 324 -21.92 17.47 -0.66
C LEU A 324 -22.70 18.50 0.19
N ASP A 325 -24.04 18.49 0.15
CA ASP A 325 -24.89 19.53 0.76
C ASP A 325 -24.63 19.68 2.26
N LYS A 326 -24.54 18.57 3.02
CA LYS A 326 -24.21 18.59 4.45
C LYS A 326 -22.85 19.23 4.74
N VAL A 327 -21.85 18.94 3.90
CA VAL A 327 -20.49 19.51 4.03
C VAL A 327 -20.52 21.00 3.76
N LYS A 328 -21.22 21.41 2.69
CA LYS A 328 -21.39 22.82 2.33
C LYS A 328 -22.11 23.59 3.44
N GLU A 329 -23.19 23.03 4.01
CA GLU A 329 -23.91 23.67 5.12
C GLU A 329 -23.01 23.88 6.32
N ARG A 330 -22.25 22.88 6.75
CA ARG A 330 -21.30 23.02 7.86
C ARG A 330 -20.23 24.08 7.61
N VAL A 331 -19.69 24.12 6.38
CA VAL A 331 -18.74 25.16 5.98
C VAL A 331 -19.39 26.53 6.00
N LEU A 332 -20.65 26.68 5.54
CA LEU A 332 -21.38 27.93 5.55
C LEU A 332 -21.74 28.38 6.96
N GLU A 333 -22.10 27.47 7.87
CA GLU A 333 -22.28 27.75 9.30
C GLU A 333 -21.00 28.33 9.92
N PHE A 334 -19.86 27.72 9.61
CA PHE A 334 -18.56 28.21 10.06
C PHE A 334 -18.26 29.64 9.54
N ILE A 335 -18.53 29.91 8.26
CA ILE A 335 -18.37 31.22 7.66
C ILE A 335 -19.34 32.24 8.29
N ALA A 336 -20.59 31.84 8.57
CA ALA A 336 -21.59 32.68 9.22
C ALA A 336 -21.16 33.11 10.64
N VAL A 337 -20.61 32.17 11.44
CA VAL A 337 -20.08 32.51 12.76
C VAL A 337 -18.97 33.55 12.66
N ARG A 338 -18.05 33.40 11.69
CA ARG A 338 -16.98 34.37 11.46
C ARG A 338 -17.48 35.72 10.91
N GLN A 339 -18.57 35.71 10.18
CA GLN A 339 -19.21 36.96 9.73
C GLN A 339 -19.75 37.74 10.91
N LEU A 340 -20.31 37.06 11.91
CA LEU A 340 -20.87 37.68 13.11
C LEU A 340 -19.79 38.05 14.14
N ASN A 341 -18.77 37.21 14.27
CA ASN A 341 -17.67 37.42 15.20
C ASN A 341 -16.33 37.09 14.50
N PRO A 342 -15.66 38.10 13.91
CA PRO A 342 -14.39 37.92 13.20
C PRO A 342 -13.27 37.39 14.07
N ASP A 343 -13.31 37.60 15.38
CA ASP A 343 -12.31 37.20 16.35
C ASP A 343 -12.69 35.85 17.01
N ALA A 344 -13.74 35.18 16.53
CA ALA A 344 -14.15 33.91 17.09
C ALA A 344 -13.02 32.88 16.94
N LYS A 345 -12.55 32.37 18.07
CA LYS A 345 -11.65 31.24 18.16
C LYS A 345 -12.47 29.95 17.96
N GLY A 346 -12.71 29.58 16.69
CA GLY A 346 -13.52 28.39 16.36
C GLY A 346 -12.70 27.09 16.41
N LYS A 347 -13.40 25.96 16.47
CA LYS A 347 -12.81 24.64 16.24
C LYS A 347 -12.23 24.55 14.83
N ILE A 348 -11.23 23.71 14.66
CA ILE A 348 -10.59 23.44 13.36
C ILE A 348 -11.46 22.47 12.58
N LEU A 349 -11.77 22.79 11.33
CA LEU A 349 -12.53 21.88 10.48
C LEU A 349 -11.64 20.70 10.05
N CYS A 350 -12.12 19.48 10.31
CA CYS A 350 -11.47 18.25 9.87
C CYS A 350 -12.35 17.52 8.85
N LEU A 351 -11.91 17.50 7.60
CA LEU A 351 -12.62 16.82 6.51
C LEU A 351 -12.19 15.37 6.45
N VAL A 352 -13.06 14.46 6.83
CA VAL A 352 -12.78 13.01 6.91
C VAL A 352 -13.57 12.26 5.84
N GLY A 353 -12.96 11.26 5.22
CA GLY A 353 -13.65 10.41 4.23
C GLY A 353 -12.69 9.66 3.32
N PRO A 354 -13.20 8.78 2.46
CA PRO A 354 -12.36 7.95 1.59
C PRO A 354 -11.50 8.79 0.62
N PRO A 355 -10.47 8.20 0.04
CA PRO A 355 -9.63 8.90 -0.93
C PRO A 355 -10.43 9.30 -2.18
N GLY A 356 -10.14 10.49 -2.71
CA GLY A 356 -10.72 10.96 -3.97
C GLY A 356 -12.11 11.60 -3.86
N VAL A 357 -12.69 11.78 -2.66
CA VAL A 357 -13.99 12.47 -2.47
C VAL A 357 -13.89 14.00 -2.46
N GLY A 358 -12.71 14.56 -2.72
CA GLY A 358 -12.56 16.02 -2.88
C GLY A 358 -12.23 16.79 -1.61
N LYS A 359 -11.81 16.17 -0.51
CA LYS A 359 -11.45 16.82 0.78
C LYS A 359 -10.58 18.06 0.60
N THR A 360 -9.42 17.88 -0.02
CA THR A 360 -8.46 18.97 -0.27
C THR A 360 -9.03 20.02 -1.23
N SER A 361 -9.86 19.62 -2.21
CA SER A 361 -10.52 20.55 -3.14
C SER A 361 -11.54 21.44 -2.42
N VAL A 362 -12.34 20.85 -1.52
CA VAL A 362 -13.30 21.61 -0.67
C VAL A 362 -12.56 22.63 0.18
N ALA A 363 -11.46 22.23 0.85
CA ALA A 363 -10.65 23.17 1.64
C ALA A 363 -10.12 24.34 0.83
N MET A 364 -9.66 24.10 -0.41
CA MET A 364 -9.23 25.17 -1.32
C MET A 364 -10.38 26.08 -1.76
N SER A 365 -11.58 25.52 -1.93
CA SER A 365 -12.77 26.31 -2.28
C SER A 365 -13.23 27.19 -1.13
N VAL A 366 -13.10 26.72 0.11
CA VAL A 366 -13.32 27.53 1.32
C VAL A 366 -12.36 28.71 1.34
N ALA A 367 -11.08 28.52 1.04
CA ALA A 367 -10.11 29.60 0.98
C ALA A 367 -10.51 30.65 -0.07
N ARG A 368 -10.96 30.25 -1.26
CA ARG A 368 -11.44 31.14 -2.30
C ARG A 368 -12.71 31.87 -1.89
N ALA A 369 -13.64 31.17 -1.25
CA ALA A 369 -14.89 31.75 -0.76
C ALA A 369 -14.64 32.87 0.26
N MET A 370 -13.65 32.68 1.14
CA MET A 370 -13.26 33.66 2.16
C MET A 370 -12.23 34.68 1.67
N ASN A 371 -11.81 34.64 0.40
CA ASN A 371 -10.75 35.47 -0.18
C ASN A 371 -9.42 35.38 0.60
N ARG A 372 -9.11 34.21 1.15
CA ARG A 372 -7.83 33.94 1.81
C ARG A 372 -6.87 33.28 0.83
N LYS A 373 -5.58 33.59 0.96
CA LYS A 373 -4.53 32.79 0.30
C LYS A 373 -4.51 31.41 0.90
N CYS A 374 -4.19 30.40 0.10
CA CYS A 374 -4.17 29.02 0.55
C CYS A 374 -2.79 28.41 0.34
N ALA A 375 -2.28 27.75 1.37
CA ALA A 375 -1.12 26.88 1.24
C ALA A 375 -1.49 25.48 1.75
N ARG A 376 -0.93 24.47 1.09
CA ARG A 376 -1.14 23.05 1.45
C ARG A 376 0.14 22.49 2.05
N LEU A 377 -0.02 21.77 3.13
CA LEU A 377 1.03 21.08 3.85
C LEU A 377 0.63 19.60 4.01
N SER A 378 1.40 18.70 3.44
CA SER A 378 1.18 17.26 3.62
C SER A 378 1.86 16.81 4.91
N LEU A 379 1.09 16.16 5.79
CA LEU A 379 1.58 15.57 7.03
C LEU A 379 1.87 14.07 6.88
N GLY A 380 1.51 13.49 5.73
CA GLY A 380 1.80 12.09 5.43
C GLY A 380 3.31 11.83 5.38
N GLY A 381 3.79 10.94 6.26
CA GLY A 381 5.21 10.59 6.36
C GLY A 381 6.06 11.49 7.26
N VAL A 382 5.48 12.50 7.91
CA VAL A 382 6.13 13.29 8.95
C VAL A 382 6.32 12.43 10.19
N ARG A 383 7.58 12.36 10.66
CA ARG A 383 7.97 11.53 11.82
C ARG A 383 8.69 12.32 12.90
N ASP A 384 9.28 13.46 12.54
CA ASP A 384 10.09 14.30 13.43
C ASP A 384 9.35 15.60 13.76
N GLU A 385 9.40 16.02 15.01
CA GLU A 385 8.91 17.32 15.46
C GLU A 385 9.59 18.46 14.70
N ALA A 386 10.86 18.31 14.33
CA ALA A 386 11.61 19.28 13.56
C ALA A 386 11.04 19.55 12.17
N ASP A 387 10.29 18.62 11.56
CA ASP A 387 9.55 18.90 10.33
C ASP A 387 8.50 20.01 10.52
N ILE A 388 7.89 20.11 11.71
CA ILE A 388 6.86 21.10 12.02
C ILE A 388 7.46 22.39 12.56
N ARG A 389 8.44 22.28 13.50
CA ARG A 389 9.04 23.40 14.23
C ARG A 389 10.39 23.87 13.69
N GLY A 390 10.93 23.22 12.66
CA GLY A 390 12.24 23.55 12.12
C GLY A 390 13.43 23.04 12.96
N HIS A 391 14.60 23.16 12.39
CA HIS A 391 15.87 22.84 13.02
C HIS A 391 16.51 24.09 13.61
N ARG A 392 17.30 23.95 14.68
CA ARG A 392 18.04 25.08 15.25
C ARG A 392 18.97 25.69 14.22
N LYS A 393 18.91 27.01 14.03
CA LYS A 393 19.67 27.77 13.00
C LYS A 393 21.17 27.61 13.07
N THR A 394 21.73 27.11 14.18
CA THR A 394 23.17 26.91 14.37
C THR A 394 23.74 25.75 13.55
N TYR A 395 22.91 24.88 12.99
CA TYR A 395 23.37 23.77 12.17
C TYR A 395 23.47 24.18 10.70
N ILE A 396 24.53 23.78 10.02
CA ILE A 396 24.69 23.99 8.58
C ILE A 396 23.61 23.18 7.87
N GLY A 397 22.80 23.86 7.03
CA GLY A 397 21.66 23.22 6.35
C GLY A 397 20.38 23.23 7.17
N ALA A 398 20.32 23.93 8.32
CA ALA A 398 19.08 24.13 9.06
C ALA A 398 18.02 24.84 8.19
N MET A 399 16.78 24.39 8.33
CA MET A 399 15.63 24.92 7.62
C MET A 399 14.49 25.25 8.60
N PRO A 400 13.65 26.24 8.28
CA PRO A 400 12.45 26.50 9.05
C PRO A 400 11.48 25.33 9.00
N GLY A 401 10.58 25.25 9.97
CA GLY A 401 9.52 24.26 9.96
C GLY A 401 8.52 24.50 8.84
N ARG A 402 7.82 23.45 8.45
CA ARG A 402 6.85 23.45 7.34
C ARG A 402 5.73 24.49 7.53
N ILE A 403 5.38 24.84 8.77
CA ILE A 403 4.36 25.88 9.06
C ILE A 403 4.89 27.25 8.63
N ILE A 404 6.12 27.59 8.98
CA ILE A 404 6.77 28.85 8.61
C ILE A 404 6.97 28.92 7.09
N GLU A 405 7.43 27.85 6.48
CA GLU A 405 7.58 27.77 5.03
C GLU A 405 6.22 27.94 4.30
N ALA A 406 5.14 27.38 4.86
CA ALA A 406 3.81 27.53 4.30
C ALA A 406 3.30 28.98 4.40
N LEU A 407 3.64 29.69 5.47
CA LEU A 407 3.34 31.12 5.62
C LEU A 407 4.10 31.96 4.57
N GLY A 408 5.38 31.74 4.40
CA GLY A 408 6.20 32.39 3.38
C GLY A 408 5.61 32.17 1.98
N ARG A 409 5.29 30.92 1.63
CA ARG A 409 4.65 30.58 0.34
C ARG A 409 3.26 31.23 0.15
N ALA A 410 2.47 31.34 1.21
CA ALA A 410 1.17 32.00 1.16
C ALA A 410 1.29 33.52 0.94
N GLY A 411 2.37 34.15 1.42
CA GLY A 411 2.65 35.57 1.33
C GLY A 411 1.71 36.46 2.14
N THR A 412 1.02 35.91 3.14
CA THR A 412 0.11 36.63 4.05
C THR A 412 0.11 35.97 5.43
N MET A 413 -0.15 36.75 6.49
CA MET A 413 -0.25 36.27 7.87
C MET A 413 -1.62 35.68 8.23
N ASN A 414 -2.61 35.79 7.36
CA ASN A 414 -3.95 35.24 7.55
C ASN A 414 -4.34 34.23 6.45
N PRO A 415 -3.47 33.31 6.06
CA PRO A 415 -3.83 32.36 5.05
C PRO A 415 -4.79 31.29 5.58
N LEU A 416 -5.31 30.47 4.69
CA LEU A 416 -5.87 29.17 5.03
C LEU A 416 -4.79 28.11 4.79
N LEU A 417 -4.37 27.42 5.84
CA LEU A 417 -3.43 26.31 5.75
C LEU A 417 -4.19 24.98 5.75
N VAL A 418 -4.01 24.19 4.69
CA VAL A 418 -4.57 22.85 4.59
C VAL A 418 -3.54 21.86 5.08
N LEU A 419 -3.80 21.22 6.21
CA LEU A 419 -3.01 20.15 6.79
C LEU A 419 -3.55 18.81 6.28
N ASP A 420 -2.92 18.28 5.25
CA ASP A 420 -3.41 17.11 4.52
C ASP A 420 -2.85 15.81 5.11
N GLU A 421 -3.69 14.77 5.19
CA GLU A 421 -3.34 13.44 5.69
C GLU A 421 -2.87 13.41 7.16
N ILE A 422 -3.60 14.08 8.06
CA ILE A 422 -3.27 14.12 9.50
C ILE A 422 -3.38 12.73 10.17
N ASP A 423 -4.15 11.83 9.62
CA ASP A 423 -4.31 10.44 10.03
C ASP A 423 -3.07 9.57 9.77
N LYS A 424 -2.11 10.08 8.98
CA LYS A 424 -0.86 9.39 8.65
C LYS A 424 0.35 9.93 9.43
N LEU A 425 0.12 10.70 10.47
CA LEU A 425 1.17 11.08 11.41
C LEU A 425 1.69 9.85 12.12
N ALA A 426 3.00 9.64 12.07
CA ALA A 426 3.65 8.56 12.79
C ALA A 426 4.44 9.13 13.97
N SER A 427 4.24 8.60 15.18
CA SER A 427 5.14 8.86 16.30
C SER A 427 6.28 7.84 16.24
N ASP A 428 7.52 8.30 16.25
CA ASP A 428 8.72 7.47 16.30
C ASP A 428 9.54 7.85 17.56
N MET A 429 10.54 7.03 17.90
CA MET A 429 11.44 7.31 19.03
C MET A 429 12.21 8.64 18.92
N ARG A 430 12.11 9.35 17.81
CA ARG A 430 12.84 10.60 17.50
C ARG A 430 12.05 11.88 17.79
N GLY A 431 10.77 11.81 18.09
CA GLY A 431 9.92 12.99 18.37
C GLY A 431 8.43 12.70 18.24
N ASP A 432 7.63 13.64 18.72
CA ASP A 432 6.16 13.59 18.62
C ASP A 432 5.65 14.79 17.81
N PRO A 433 5.49 14.63 16.48
CA PRO A 433 4.95 15.70 15.64
C PRO A 433 3.51 16.06 16.01
N ALA A 434 2.76 15.16 16.68
CA ALA A 434 1.41 15.47 17.14
C ALA A 434 1.45 16.49 18.30
N ALA A 435 2.44 16.44 19.17
CA ALA A 435 2.65 17.43 20.23
C ALA A 435 2.97 18.82 19.65
N ALA A 436 3.82 18.88 18.62
CA ALA A 436 4.10 20.14 17.91
C ALA A 436 2.85 20.72 17.26
N LEU A 437 2.02 19.89 16.62
CA LEU A 437 0.76 20.32 16.01
C LEU A 437 -0.26 20.77 17.05
N LEU A 438 -0.26 20.21 18.26
CA LEU A 438 -1.14 20.67 19.33
C LEU A 438 -0.89 22.15 19.67
N GLU A 439 0.37 22.60 19.71
CA GLU A 439 0.69 24.01 19.94
C GLU A 439 0.25 24.90 18.77
N VAL A 440 0.49 24.45 17.53
CA VAL A 440 0.08 25.17 16.32
C VAL A 440 -1.44 25.32 16.23
N LEU A 441 -2.17 24.29 16.61
CA LEU A 441 -3.62 24.20 16.47
C LEU A 441 -4.37 24.71 17.72
N ASP A 442 -3.68 24.98 18.81
CA ASP A 442 -4.28 25.53 20.01
C ASP A 442 -4.44 27.06 19.91
N SER A 443 -5.68 27.52 19.82
CA SER A 443 -6.00 28.96 19.70
C SER A 443 -5.58 29.81 20.90
N GLU A 444 -5.21 29.21 22.04
CA GLU A 444 -4.68 29.93 23.21
C GLU A 444 -3.16 30.09 23.12
N GLN A 445 -2.45 29.15 22.47
CA GLN A 445 -0.99 29.12 22.43
C GLN A 445 -0.42 29.59 21.08
N ASN A 446 -1.15 29.43 19.99
CA ASN A 446 -0.66 29.68 18.62
C ASN A 446 -0.35 31.16 18.31
N GLY A 447 -0.81 32.10 19.14
CA GLY A 447 -0.44 33.52 19.00
C GLY A 447 1.04 33.82 19.27
N ALA A 448 1.77 32.91 19.91
CA ALA A 448 3.19 33.04 20.21
C ALA A 448 3.98 31.80 19.78
N PHE A 449 3.62 31.20 18.66
CA PHE A 449 4.30 30.03 18.12
C PHE A 449 5.79 30.31 17.86
N ARG A 450 6.66 29.42 18.34
CA ARG A 450 8.12 29.54 18.16
C ARG A 450 8.66 28.40 17.32
N ASP A 451 9.09 28.75 16.13
CA ASP A 451 9.88 27.85 15.28
C ASP A 451 11.36 27.87 15.76
N HIS A 452 12.01 26.72 15.75
CA HIS A 452 13.39 26.58 16.22
C HIS A 452 14.42 27.24 15.32
N PHE A 453 14.10 27.44 14.03
CA PHE A 453 14.95 28.17 13.10
C PHE A 453 14.74 29.68 13.27
N VAL A 454 13.52 30.14 13.24
CA VAL A 454 13.16 31.57 13.32
C VAL A 454 13.40 32.15 14.72
N GLU A 455 13.19 31.37 15.78
CA GLU A 455 13.43 31.70 17.18
C GLU A 455 12.73 32.95 17.73
N VAL A 456 11.87 33.59 16.94
CA VAL A 456 11.00 34.69 17.37
C VAL A 456 9.55 34.23 17.35
N PRO A 457 8.67 34.82 18.20
CA PRO A 457 7.26 34.45 18.20
C PRO A 457 6.61 34.86 16.88
N VAL A 458 5.88 33.91 16.27
CA VAL A 458 5.07 34.16 15.07
C VAL A 458 3.61 33.98 15.44
N ASP A 459 2.82 35.05 15.19
CA ASP A 459 1.38 35.02 15.49
C ASP A 459 0.60 34.19 14.44
N LEU A 460 0.18 32.99 14.81
CA LEU A 460 -0.67 32.11 14.00
C LEU A 460 -2.17 32.28 14.30
N SER A 461 -2.57 33.18 15.22
CA SER A 461 -3.97 33.35 15.65
C SER A 461 -4.91 33.75 14.53
N ARG A 462 -4.40 34.42 13.48
CA ARG A 462 -5.14 34.80 12.28
C ARG A 462 -5.13 33.76 11.17
N VAL A 463 -4.33 32.69 11.32
CA VAL A 463 -4.28 31.60 10.36
C VAL A 463 -5.52 30.74 10.53
N MET A 464 -6.13 30.35 9.44
CA MET A 464 -7.21 29.38 9.44
C MET A 464 -6.64 28.00 9.07
N PHE A 465 -6.92 26.99 9.89
CA PHE A 465 -6.49 25.62 9.64
C PHE A 465 -7.69 24.77 9.21
N ILE A 466 -7.50 24.00 8.14
CA ILE A 466 -8.39 22.90 7.76
C ILE A 466 -7.53 21.64 7.67
N THR A 467 -7.94 20.60 8.35
CA THR A 467 -7.26 19.30 8.30
C THR A 467 -8.03 18.34 7.39
N THR A 468 -7.32 17.39 6.78
CA THR A 468 -7.95 16.29 6.03
C THR A 468 -7.45 14.96 6.56
N ALA A 469 -8.32 13.95 6.58
CA ALA A 469 -8.01 12.59 6.99
C ALA A 469 -8.82 11.58 6.19
N ASN A 470 -8.34 10.35 6.09
CA ASN A 470 -9.15 9.26 5.55
C ASN A 470 -9.98 8.60 6.65
N THR A 471 -9.42 8.48 7.85
CA THR A 471 -10.07 7.92 9.04
C THR A 471 -9.77 8.77 10.28
N THR A 472 -10.64 8.71 11.27
CA THR A 472 -10.42 9.35 12.58
C THR A 472 -9.71 8.43 13.57
N SER A 473 -9.70 7.13 13.32
CA SER A 473 -9.22 6.12 14.27
C SER A 473 -7.73 6.21 14.60
N THR A 474 -6.92 6.74 13.69
CA THR A 474 -5.47 6.90 13.85
C THR A 474 -5.06 8.29 14.33
N ILE A 475 -6.00 9.25 14.37
CA ILE A 475 -5.73 10.60 14.87
C ILE A 475 -5.64 10.57 16.39
N PRO A 476 -4.58 11.13 17.01
CA PRO A 476 -4.48 11.24 18.46
C PRO A 476 -5.67 12.00 19.05
N ARG A 477 -6.26 11.47 20.12
CA ARG A 477 -7.44 12.06 20.78
C ARG A 477 -7.29 13.55 21.12
N PRO A 478 -6.14 14.03 21.67
CA PRO A 478 -5.98 15.44 21.99
C PRO A 478 -6.09 16.36 20.78
N LEU A 479 -5.68 15.89 19.58
CA LEU A 479 -5.88 16.64 18.33
C LEU A 479 -7.33 16.59 17.89
N LEU A 480 -7.98 15.43 17.97
CA LEU A 480 -9.36 15.24 17.56
C LEU A 480 -10.34 16.09 18.39
N ASP A 481 -10.09 16.26 19.70
CA ASP A 481 -10.91 17.07 20.60
C ASP A 481 -10.95 18.56 20.20
N ARG A 482 -9.91 19.04 19.50
CA ARG A 482 -9.83 20.42 18.96
C ARG A 482 -10.46 20.57 17.58
N MET A 483 -10.88 19.48 16.96
CA MET A 483 -11.41 19.44 15.62
C MET A 483 -12.92 19.28 15.59
N GLU A 484 -13.54 19.90 14.62
CA GLU A 484 -14.91 19.63 14.20
C GLU A 484 -14.85 18.71 12.98
N VAL A 485 -15.24 17.44 13.18
CA VAL A 485 -15.20 16.43 12.13
C VAL A 485 -16.39 16.59 11.20
N ILE A 486 -16.11 16.72 9.90
CA ILE A 486 -17.08 16.74 8.82
C ILE A 486 -16.82 15.54 7.93
N GLU A 487 -17.75 14.60 7.90
CA GLU A 487 -17.62 13.39 7.11
C GLU A 487 -18.06 13.62 5.66
N LEU A 488 -17.18 13.30 4.73
CA LEU A 488 -17.45 13.24 3.30
C LEU A 488 -17.72 11.79 2.91
N GLY A 489 -18.96 11.48 2.55
CA GLY A 489 -19.34 10.15 2.07
C GLY A 489 -18.87 9.88 0.64
N SER A 490 -19.08 8.63 0.21
CA SER A 490 -18.86 8.20 -1.17
C SER A 490 -19.81 8.89 -2.13
N TYR A 491 -19.37 9.17 -3.35
CA TYR A 491 -20.24 9.66 -4.42
C TYR A 491 -21.09 8.55 -5.02
N THR A 492 -22.35 8.87 -5.35
CA THR A 492 -23.21 8.03 -6.17
C THR A 492 -22.76 8.06 -7.63
N ASP A 493 -23.20 7.06 -8.42
CA ASP A 493 -22.85 7.01 -9.86
C ASP A 493 -23.39 8.24 -10.61
N GLU A 494 -24.55 8.80 -10.20
CA GLU A 494 -25.11 10.03 -10.76
C GLU A 494 -24.27 11.24 -10.38
N GLU A 495 -23.84 11.37 -9.11
CA GLU A 495 -22.93 12.43 -8.68
C GLU A 495 -21.60 12.35 -9.45
N LYS A 496 -21.03 11.13 -9.61
CA LYS A 496 -19.82 10.91 -10.41
C LYS A 496 -20.01 11.31 -11.87
N LEU A 497 -21.16 11.04 -12.46
CA LEU A 497 -21.49 11.43 -13.83
C LEU A 497 -21.49 12.97 -13.97
N HIS A 498 -22.12 13.68 -13.06
CA HIS A 498 -22.14 15.15 -13.05
C HIS A 498 -20.74 15.71 -12.85
N ILE A 499 -19.99 15.20 -11.86
CA ILE A 499 -18.60 15.62 -11.59
C ILE A 499 -17.71 15.35 -12.80
N ALA A 500 -17.86 14.18 -13.44
CA ALA A 500 -17.10 13.84 -14.62
C ALA A 500 -17.33 14.81 -15.77
N ARG A 501 -18.60 15.12 -16.06
CA ARG A 501 -19.01 15.98 -17.17
C ARG A 501 -18.66 17.45 -16.95
N GLU A 502 -18.89 17.97 -15.74
CA GLU A 502 -18.80 19.42 -15.47
C GLU A 502 -17.41 19.84 -15.02
N HIS A 503 -16.68 18.95 -14.36
CA HIS A 503 -15.39 19.29 -13.73
C HIS A 503 -14.21 18.50 -14.30
N LEU A 504 -14.27 17.12 -14.29
CA LEU A 504 -13.09 16.32 -14.58
C LEU A 504 -12.75 16.31 -16.07
N LEU A 505 -13.72 16.08 -16.95
CA LEU A 505 -13.47 16.02 -18.39
C LEU A 505 -12.95 17.34 -18.94
N PRO A 506 -13.55 18.52 -18.64
CA PRO A 506 -13.01 19.81 -19.06
C PRO A 506 -11.60 20.09 -18.54
N LYS A 507 -11.33 19.70 -17.29
CA LYS A 507 -9.99 19.81 -16.68
C LYS A 507 -8.99 18.93 -17.42
N GLN A 508 -9.30 17.66 -17.62
CA GLN A 508 -8.42 16.72 -18.30
C GLN A 508 -8.21 17.06 -19.78
N MET A 509 -9.22 17.57 -20.46
CA MET A 509 -9.05 18.11 -21.82
C MET A 509 -8.03 19.23 -21.86
N LYS A 510 -8.15 20.22 -20.94
CA LYS A 510 -7.23 21.36 -20.86
C LYS A 510 -5.80 20.92 -20.55
N GLU A 511 -5.62 20.02 -19.57
CA GLU A 511 -4.32 19.50 -19.17
C GLU A 511 -3.62 18.70 -20.29
N ASN A 512 -4.38 18.03 -21.15
CA ASN A 512 -3.85 17.25 -22.27
C ASN A 512 -3.89 18.04 -23.61
N GLY A 513 -4.07 19.36 -23.60
CA GLY A 513 -3.97 20.22 -24.76
C GLY A 513 -5.16 20.15 -25.73
N LEU A 514 -6.27 19.53 -25.34
CA LEU A 514 -7.47 19.44 -26.16
C LEU A 514 -8.31 20.72 -26.02
N ARG A 515 -8.76 21.26 -27.15
CA ARG A 515 -9.69 22.39 -27.18
C ARG A 515 -11.13 21.92 -26.94
N ARG A 516 -11.96 22.83 -26.39
CA ARG A 516 -13.39 22.56 -26.17
C ARG A 516 -14.06 22.18 -27.49
N GLY A 517 -14.70 21.00 -27.52
CA GLY A 517 -15.40 20.46 -28.69
C GLY A 517 -14.60 19.50 -29.56
N GLN A 518 -13.28 19.32 -29.34
CA GLN A 518 -12.49 18.31 -30.03
C GLN A 518 -12.75 16.88 -29.54
N LEU A 519 -13.18 16.75 -28.27
CA LEU A 519 -13.59 15.48 -27.69
C LEU A 519 -14.98 15.64 -27.06
N ARG A 520 -15.88 14.73 -27.37
CA ARG A 520 -17.20 14.64 -26.76
C ARG A 520 -17.46 13.19 -26.35
N LEU A 521 -17.94 13.03 -25.12
CA LEU A 521 -18.44 11.78 -24.60
C LEU A 521 -19.94 11.89 -24.38
N ASP A 522 -20.72 10.88 -24.74
CA ASP A 522 -22.11 10.78 -24.35
C ASP A 522 -22.23 10.34 -22.87
N ASP A 523 -23.39 10.52 -22.28
CA ASP A 523 -23.64 10.16 -20.88
C ASP A 523 -23.55 8.64 -20.67
N ASP A 524 -23.90 7.84 -21.68
CA ASP A 524 -23.80 6.38 -21.61
C ASP A 524 -22.33 5.93 -21.59
N ALA A 525 -21.46 6.59 -22.36
CA ALA A 525 -20.03 6.34 -22.31
C ALA A 525 -19.44 6.71 -20.93
N LEU A 526 -19.82 7.86 -20.37
CA LEU A 526 -19.40 8.26 -19.02
C LEU A 526 -19.91 7.28 -17.96
N ARG A 527 -21.17 6.84 -18.04
CA ARG A 527 -21.72 5.81 -17.13
C ARG A 527 -20.92 4.52 -17.21
N ARG A 528 -20.62 4.04 -18.41
CA ARG A 528 -19.79 2.84 -18.59
C ARG A 528 -18.37 3.02 -18.06
N ILE A 529 -17.76 4.19 -18.20
CA ILE A 529 -16.46 4.44 -17.56
C ILE A 529 -16.58 4.32 -16.04
N ILE A 530 -17.63 4.85 -15.45
CA ILE A 530 -17.86 4.79 -14.00
C ILE A 530 -18.08 3.34 -13.53
N THR A 531 -18.91 2.56 -14.24
CA THR A 531 -19.29 1.21 -13.80
C THR A 531 -18.27 0.14 -14.15
N ASP A 532 -17.71 0.19 -15.39
CA ASP A 532 -16.92 -0.91 -15.93
C ASP A 532 -15.42 -0.69 -15.79
N TYR A 533 -14.96 0.58 -15.61
CA TYR A 533 -13.54 0.92 -15.52
C TYR A 533 -13.11 1.47 -14.16
N THR A 534 -14.06 1.77 -13.26
CA THR A 534 -13.76 2.29 -11.93
C THR A 534 -14.59 1.60 -10.85
N ARG A 535 -13.92 1.26 -9.72
CA ARG A 535 -14.59 0.87 -8.47
C ARG A 535 -13.91 1.65 -7.34
N GLU A 536 -14.49 2.78 -6.96
CA GLU A 536 -13.93 3.67 -5.94
C GLU A 536 -15.04 4.50 -5.28
N SER A 537 -14.82 4.90 -4.04
CA SER A 537 -15.71 5.80 -3.30
C SER A 537 -15.70 7.22 -3.86
N GLY A 538 -14.55 7.70 -4.32
CA GLY A 538 -14.35 9.02 -4.90
C GLY A 538 -14.33 9.02 -6.42
N VAL A 539 -13.54 9.95 -6.99
CA VAL A 539 -13.42 10.17 -8.44
C VAL A 539 -11.96 10.19 -8.94
N ARG A 540 -11.01 9.69 -8.12
CA ARG A 540 -9.57 9.75 -8.47
C ARG A 540 -9.21 8.80 -9.62
N THR A 541 -9.74 7.58 -9.60
CA THR A 541 -9.53 6.61 -10.69
C THR A 541 -10.29 7.05 -11.93
N LEU A 542 -11.50 7.59 -11.77
CA LEU A 542 -12.30 8.17 -12.86
C LEU A 542 -11.54 9.30 -13.55
N GLU A 543 -10.96 10.23 -12.80
CA GLU A 543 -10.12 11.30 -13.36
C GLU A 543 -8.93 10.74 -14.14
N ARG A 544 -8.26 9.70 -13.61
CA ARG A 544 -7.14 9.02 -14.29
C ARG A 544 -7.57 8.34 -15.59
N GLN A 545 -8.75 7.70 -15.61
CA GLN A 545 -9.29 7.09 -16.82
C GLN A 545 -9.66 8.15 -17.88
N LEU A 546 -10.30 9.23 -17.46
CA LEU A 546 -10.60 10.36 -18.36
C LEU A 546 -9.31 11.00 -18.90
N GLY A 547 -8.27 11.13 -18.09
CA GLY A 547 -6.95 11.59 -18.54
C GLY A 547 -6.31 10.65 -19.55
N LYS A 548 -6.41 9.32 -19.36
CA LYS A 548 -5.94 8.31 -20.33
C LYS A 548 -6.68 8.44 -21.65
N LEU A 549 -7.99 8.59 -21.59
CA LEU A 549 -8.83 8.77 -22.75
C LEU A 549 -8.49 10.07 -23.51
N CYS A 550 -8.29 11.19 -22.79
CA CYS A 550 -7.87 12.46 -23.39
C CYS A 550 -6.51 12.35 -24.10
N ARG A 551 -5.53 11.65 -23.50
CA ARG A 551 -4.22 11.43 -24.14
C ARG A 551 -4.33 10.61 -25.43
N ARG A 552 -5.12 9.52 -25.42
CA ARG A 552 -5.33 8.72 -26.65
C ARG A 552 -6.11 9.49 -27.71
N ALA A 553 -7.08 10.31 -27.30
CA ALA A 553 -7.78 11.20 -28.19
C ALA A 553 -6.85 12.25 -28.81
N ALA A 554 -5.98 12.87 -28.01
CA ALA A 554 -4.98 13.81 -28.50
C ALA A 554 -4.03 13.16 -29.52
N MET A 555 -3.53 11.95 -29.21
CA MET A 555 -2.69 11.18 -30.13
C MET A 555 -3.41 10.93 -31.47
N ARG A 556 -4.68 10.51 -31.44
CA ARG A 556 -5.46 10.24 -32.64
C ARG A 556 -5.72 11.50 -33.46
N LEU A 557 -6.00 12.64 -32.81
CA LEU A 557 -6.16 13.94 -33.51
C LEU A 557 -4.88 14.43 -34.21
N VAL A 558 -3.69 14.08 -33.63
CA VAL A 558 -2.40 14.45 -34.22
C VAL A 558 -2.00 13.51 -35.38
N GLN A 559 -2.37 12.22 -35.27
CA GLN A 559 -2.02 11.20 -36.26
C GLN A 559 -2.97 11.15 -37.45
N THR A 560 -4.16 11.74 -37.34
CA THR A 560 -5.19 11.70 -38.37
C THR A 560 -5.71 13.11 -38.67
N ASP A 561 -6.31 13.33 -39.84
CA ASP A 561 -6.95 14.62 -40.19
C ASP A 561 -8.30 14.87 -39.53
N VAL A 562 -8.65 14.04 -38.52
CA VAL A 562 -9.91 14.16 -37.80
C VAL A 562 -9.85 15.37 -36.88
N LYS A 563 -10.81 16.27 -36.99
CA LYS A 563 -10.88 17.51 -36.20
C LYS A 563 -11.66 17.36 -34.90
N ARG A 564 -12.44 16.29 -34.77
CA ARG A 564 -13.30 16.01 -33.59
C ARG A 564 -13.49 14.51 -33.41
N ILE A 565 -13.52 14.07 -32.18
CA ILE A 565 -13.78 12.72 -31.76
C ILE A 565 -15.04 12.72 -30.90
N ASP A 566 -16.08 12.03 -31.35
CA ASP A 566 -17.29 11.75 -30.59
C ASP A 566 -17.22 10.29 -30.16
N LEU A 567 -17.23 10.02 -28.86
CA LEU A 567 -17.08 8.68 -28.31
C LEU A 567 -18.39 8.19 -27.70
N THR A 568 -18.80 7.03 -28.18
CA THR A 568 -19.92 6.28 -27.64
C THR A 568 -19.45 5.15 -26.71
N ALA A 569 -20.36 4.57 -25.96
CA ALA A 569 -20.07 3.44 -25.06
C ALA A 569 -19.39 2.24 -25.75
N LYS A 570 -19.61 2.05 -27.07
CA LYS A 570 -19.03 0.92 -27.84
C LYS A 570 -17.56 1.11 -28.17
N GLU A 571 -17.13 2.34 -28.35
CA GLU A 571 -15.78 2.70 -28.78
C GLU A 571 -14.79 2.86 -27.60
N LEU A 572 -15.29 2.77 -26.37
CA LEU A 572 -14.46 2.94 -25.17
C LEU A 572 -13.31 1.93 -25.10
N LYS A 573 -13.49 0.70 -25.58
CA LYS A 573 -12.43 -0.34 -25.59
C LYS A 573 -11.21 0.06 -26.40
N ASP A 574 -11.38 0.87 -27.45
CA ASP A 574 -10.28 1.35 -28.28
C ASP A 574 -9.45 2.42 -27.56
N PHE A 575 -10.05 3.10 -26.58
CA PHE A 575 -9.41 4.18 -25.81
C PHE A 575 -9.03 3.82 -24.39
N LEU A 576 -9.67 2.82 -23.76
CA LEU A 576 -9.44 2.49 -22.34
C LEU A 576 -9.00 1.04 -22.10
N ASP A 577 -8.78 0.26 -23.17
CA ASP A 577 -8.51 -1.19 -23.12
C ASP A 577 -9.74 -2.00 -22.65
N THR A 578 -9.53 -3.27 -22.31
CA THR A 578 -10.60 -4.14 -21.81
C THR A 578 -11.06 -3.66 -20.42
N PRO A 579 -12.40 -3.55 -20.21
CA PRO A 579 -12.91 -3.19 -18.88
C PRO A 579 -12.42 -4.18 -17.82
N PRO A 580 -11.85 -3.72 -16.72
CA PRO A 580 -11.43 -4.59 -15.62
C PRO A 580 -12.61 -5.17 -14.84
N TYR A 581 -13.79 -4.53 -14.94
CA TYR A 581 -15.01 -4.96 -14.28
C TYR A 581 -16.02 -5.31 -15.36
N GLY A 582 -16.29 -6.60 -15.55
CA GLY A 582 -17.25 -7.10 -16.53
C GLY A 582 -18.69 -7.09 -16.03
N GLU A 583 -19.62 -7.54 -16.89
CA GLU A 583 -20.99 -7.82 -16.47
C GLU A 583 -20.99 -8.86 -15.34
N ASP A 584 -21.82 -8.63 -14.35
CA ASP A 584 -21.92 -9.50 -13.17
C ASP A 584 -22.36 -10.91 -13.60
N THR A 585 -21.51 -11.89 -13.37
CA THR A 585 -21.76 -13.32 -13.68
C THR A 585 -22.60 -14.01 -12.62
N ARG A 586 -23.08 -13.26 -11.60
CA ARG A 586 -23.85 -13.80 -10.49
C ARG A 586 -25.18 -14.38 -10.93
N SER A 587 -25.61 -15.37 -10.18
CA SER A 587 -26.85 -16.07 -10.50
C SER A 587 -28.06 -15.14 -10.41
N LYS A 588 -28.87 -15.14 -11.47
CA LYS A 588 -30.17 -14.45 -11.54
C LYS A 588 -31.32 -15.37 -11.13
N THR A 589 -31.03 -16.47 -10.46
CA THR A 589 -32.00 -17.46 -10.02
C THR A 589 -31.89 -17.69 -8.53
N ASP A 590 -33.03 -17.98 -7.90
CA ASP A 590 -33.09 -18.30 -6.48
C ASP A 590 -32.33 -19.60 -6.19
N GLN A 591 -31.41 -19.56 -5.24
CA GLN A 591 -30.55 -20.68 -4.91
C GLN A 591 -30.65 -21.08 -3.44
N ILE A 592 -30.38 -22.37 -3.17
CA ILE A 592 -30.32 -22.90 -1.81
C ILE A 592 -28.91 -22.66 -1.26
N GLY A 593 -28.81 -22.10 -0.06
CA GLY A 593 -27.55 -21.88 0.63
C GLY A 593 -26.76 -20.66 0.14
N VAL A 594 -27.25 -19.89 -0.84
CA VAL A 594 -26.54 -18.71 -1.38
C VAL A 594 -27.29 -17.44 -1.02
N VAL A 595 -26.62 -16.48 -0.39
CA VAL A 595 -27.21 -15.22 0.09
C VAL A 595 -26.37 -14.03 -0.31
N ASN A 596 -27.01 -12.96 -0.77
CA ASN A 596 -26.37 -11.68 -1.04
C ASN A 596 -26.26 -10.86 0.26
N GLY A 597 -25.10 -10.82 0.84
CA GLY A 597 -24.71 -9.89 1.90
C GLY A 597 -24.25 -8.55 1.33
N LEU A 598 -24.15 -7.54 2.19
CA LEU A 598 -23.61 -6.22 1.84
C LEU A 598 -22.47 -5.85 2.77
N ALA A 599 -21.33 -5.56 2.19
CA ALA A 599 -20.11 -5.11 2.89
C ALA A 599 -19.82 -3.65 2.59
N TRP A 600 -19.08 -3.02 3.49
CA TRP A 600 -18.46 -1.73 3.30
C TRP A 600 -16.94 -1.89 3.28
N THR A 601 -16.29 -1.25 2.33
CA THR A 601 -14.84 -1.23 2.16
C THR A 601 -14.38 0.21 1.96
N GLU A 602 -13.09 0.47 2.07
CA GLU A 602 -12.50 1.79 1.80
C GLU A 602 -12.78 2.30 0.38
N VAL A 603 -13.05 1.39 -0.56
CA VAL A 603 -13.38 1.73 -1.95
C VAL A 603 -14.89 1.88 -2.20
N GLY A 604 -15.71 1.72 -1.17
CA GLY A 604 -17.18 1.87 -1.23
C GLY A 604 -17.92 0.63 -0.77
N GLY A 605 -19.21 0.57 -1.09
CA GLY A 605 -20.04 -0.61 -0.82
C GLY A 605 -19.77 -1.72 -1.81
N GLU A 606 -19.85 -2.95 -1.33
CA GLU A 606 -19.70 -4.18 -2.13
C GLU A 606 -20.77 -5.22 -1.75
N GLN A 607 -21.22 -5.99 -2.74
CA GLN A 607 -22.08 -7.14 -2.50
C GLN A 607 -21.17 -8.33 -2.16
N LEU A 608 -21.44 -8.97 -1.05
CA LEU A 608 -20.71 -10.11 -0.53
C LEU A 608 -21.60 -11.35 -0.65
N GLU A 609 -21.23 -12.28 -1.51
CA GLU A 609 -21.91 -13.57 -1.59
C GLU A 609 -21.52 -14.46 -0.41
N VAL A 610 -22.50 -15.09 0.21
CA VAL A 610 -22.30 -16.04 1.32
C VAL A 610 -22.89 -17.35 0.90
N GLU A 611 -22.07 -18.37 0.80
CA GLU A 611 -22.46 -19.73 0.46
C GLU A 611 -22.44 -20.63 1.70
N ALA A 612 -23.44 -21.45 1.88
CA ALA A 612 -23.51 -22.47 2.89
C ALA A 612 -23.82 -23.82 2.26
N GLY A 613 -22.94 -24.78 2.44
CA GLY A 613 -23.15 -26.19 2.07
C GLY A 613 -23.41 -27.04 3.31
N VAL A 614 -24.35 -27.98 3.20
CA VAL A 614 -24.67 -28.95 4.26
C VAL A 614 -24.53 -30.34 3.72
N MET A 615 -23.78 -31.17 4.40
CA MET A 615 -23.53 -32.55 4.04
C MET A 615 -23.67 -33.48 5.26
N ASP A 616 -23.85 -34.78 5.03
CA ASP A 616 -23.83 -35.76 6.12
C ASP A 616 -22.41 -35.83 6.73
N GLY A 617 -22.35 -35.81 8.07
CA GLY A 617 -21.04 -35.72 8.73
C GLY A 617 -21.12 -35.92 10.25
N THR A 618 -20.23 -35.27 10.97
CA THR A 618 -20.03 -35.42 12.41
C THR A 618 -20.31 -34.14 13.20
N GLY A 619 -20.86 -33.12 12.57
CA GLY A 619 -21.16 -31.84 13.19
C GLY A 619 -20.04 -30.82 13.05
N LYS A 620 -19.17 -30.97 12.07
CA LYS A 620 -18.06 -30.08 11.81
C LYS A 620 -18.56 -28.77 11.16
N LEU A 621 -18.02 -27.64 11.63
CA LEU A 621 -18.23 -26.32 11.00
C LEU A 621 -16.94 -25.91 10.32
N GLU A 622 -16.95 -25.84 8.99
CA GLU A 622 -15.82 -25.41 8.17
C GLU A 622 -16.03 -24.00 7.64
N LEU A 623 -14.96 -23.21 7.63
CA LEU A 623 -14.99 -21.80 7.22
C LEU A 623 -13.90 -21.56 6.21
N THR A 624 -14.24 -21.00 5.05
CA THR A 624 -13.28 -20.62 4.02
C THR A 624 -13.61 -19.24 3.43
N GLY A 625 -12.64 -18.57 2.81
CA GLY A 625 -12.81 -17.27 2.16
C GLY A 625 -12.03 -16.12 2.79
N ASN A 626 -10.88 -16.40 3.45
CA ASN A 626 -9.98 -15.41 4.07
C ASN A 626 -10.70 -14.50 5.08
N LEU A 627 -11.32 -15.16 6.09
CA LEU A 627 -12.15 -14.50 7.10
C LEU A 627 -11.30 -14.03 8.29
N GLY A 628 -11.43 -12.78 8.66
CA GLY A 628 -10.89 -12.21 9.88
C GLY A 628 -11.61 -12.76 11.13
N GLN A 629 -11.04 -12.47 12.29
CA GLN A 629 -11.50 -13.05 13.56
C GLN A 629 -12.95 -12.67 13.88
N VAL A 630 -13.35 -11.42 13.67
CA VAL A 630 -14.73 -10.94 13.93
C VAL A 630 -15.74 -11.65 13.03
N MET A 631 -15.39 -11.87 11.76
CA MET A 631 -16.27 -12.60 10.84
C MET A 631 -16.42 -14.07 11.25
N GLN A 632 -15.35 -14.74 11.68
CA GLN A 632 -15.38 -16.11 12.19
C GLN A 632 -16.25 -16.22 13.46
N GLU A 633 -16.19 -15.24 14.35
CA GLU A 633 -17.04 -15.15 15.52
C GLU A 633 -18.52 -14.97 15.13
N SER A 634 -18.79 -14.14 14.12
CA SER A 634 -20.14 -13.94 13.58
C SER A 634 -20.72 -15.24 13.02
N VAL A 635 -19.93 -16.05 12.31
CA VAL A 635 -20.36 -17.38 11.84
C VAL A 635 -20.72 -18.31 13.02
N LYS A 636 -19.89 -18.33 14.07
CA LYS A 636 -20.15 -19.14 15.27
C LYS A 636 -21.41 -18.67 16.02
N ALA A 637 -21.66 -17.36 16.07
CA ALA A 637 -22.87 -16.79 16.65
C ALA A 637 -24.11 -17.17 15.85
N ALA A 638 -24.06 -17.08 14.51
CA ALA A 638 -25.11 -17.53 13.60
C ALA A 638 -25.43 -19.03 13.76
N TYR A 639 -24.40 -19.87 13.80
CA TYR A 639 -24.56 -21.31 14.05
C TYR A 639 -25.20 -21.60 15.39
N THR A 640 -24.79 -20.91 16.46
CA THR A 640 -25.36 -21.08 17.80
C THR A 640 -26.81 -20.63 17.85
N CYS A 641 -27.16 -19.54 17.18
CA CYS A 641 -28.55 -19.06 17.06
C CYS A 641 -29.43 -20.09 16.40
N LEU A 642 -29.02 -20.68 15.26
CA LEU A 642 -29.77 -21.73 14.59
C LEU A 642 -29.92 -22.99 15.46
N ARG A 643 -28.84 -23.40 16.12
CA ARG A 643 -28.83 -24.57 16.99
C ARG A 643 -29.79 -24.43 18.19
N SER A 644 -29.83 -23.26 18.81
CA SER A 644 -30.69 -22.99 19.95
C SER A 644 -32.16 -23.00 19.56
N ARG A 645 -32.48 -22.71 18.30
CA ARG A 645 -33.85 -22.54 17.77
C ARG A 645 -34.21 -23.60 16.72
N ALA A 646 -33.47 -24.69 16.63
CA ALA A 646 -33.62 -25.68 15.58
C ALA A 646 -35.07 -26.21 15.44
N ARG A 647 -35.74 -26.50 16.55
CA ARG A 647 -37.12 -26.99 16.55
C ARG A 647 -38.12 -25.97 15.98
N GLU A 648 -37.97 -24.69 16.35
CA GLU A 648 -38.84 -23.59 15.88
C GLU A 648 -38.66 -23.34 14.39
N LEU A 649 -37.44 -23.52 13.89
CA LEU A 649 -37.06 -23.30 12.50
C LEU A 649 -37.28 -24.49 11.57
N GLY A 650 -37.81 -25.61 12.11
CA GLY A 650 -38.05 -26.83 11.33
C GLY A 650 -36.77 -27.58 10.93
N ILE A 651 -35.69 -27.41 11.69
CA ILE A 651 -34.44 -28.10 11.49
C ILE A 651 -34.35 -29.30 12.42
N ALA A 652 -33.75 -30.40 11.97
CA ALA A 652 -33.47 -31.55 12.83
C ALA A 652 -32.72 -31.12 14.10
N PRO A 653 -33.22 -31.45 15.31
CA PRO A 653 -32.61 -30.96 16.55
C PRO A 653 -31.19 -31.43 16.79
N ASP A 654 -30.79 -32.51 16.14
CA ASP A 654 -29.47 -33.18 16.21
C ASP A 654 -28.56 -32.86 15.00
N PHE A 655 -28.97 -31.91 14.15
CA PHE A 655 -28.16 -31.55 12.95
C PHE A 655 -26.70 -31.26 13.30
N TYR A 656 -26.45 -30.70 14.47
CA TYR A 656 -25.09 -30.37 14.94
C TYR A 656 -24.22 -31.61 15.28
N LYS A 657 -24.78 -32.83 15.14
CA LYS A 657 -24.07 -34.11 15.30
C LYS A 657 -24.02 -34.92 14.01
N THR A 658 -24.94 -34.66 13.10
CA THR A 658 -25.21 -35.50 11.93
C THR A 658 -24.94 -34.79 10.61
N LYS A 659 -24.74 -33.48 10.65
CA LYS A 659 -24.47 -32.65 9.45
C LYS A 659 -23.23 -31.82 9.63
N ASP A 660 -22.33 -31.89 8.68
CA ASP A 660 -21.24 -30.93 8.55
C ASP A 660 -21.73 -29.73 7.77
N ILE A 661 -21.33 -28.53 8.19
CA ILE A 661 -21.70 -27.27 7.55
C ILE A 661 -20.43 -26.57 7.11
N HIS A 662 -20.36 -26.23 5.83
CA HIS A 662 -19.29 -25.44 5.26
C HIS A 662 -19.82 -24.07 4.85
N VAL A 663 -19.28 -23.00 5.42
CA VAL A 663 -19.59 -21.62 5.04
C VAL A 663 -18.41 -21.07 4.25
N HIS A 664 -18.70 -20.67 3.03
CA HIS A 664 -17.71 -20.12 2.10
C HIS A 664 -18.08 -18.70 1.71
N PHE A 665 -17.06 -17.85 1.65
CA PHE A 665 -17.14 -16.52 1.08
C PHE A 665 -16.26 -16.46 -0.18
N PRO A 666 -16.83 -16.39 -1.37
CA PRO A 666 -16.09 -16.26 -2.62
C PRO A 666 -15.09 -15.11 -2.61
N GLU A 667 -14.17 -15.10 -3.57
CA GLU A 667 -13.07 -14.12 -3.67
C GLU A 667 -12.10 -14.16 -2.47
N GLY A 668 -11.54 -15.33 -2.19
CA GLY A 668 -10.63 -15.58 -1.07
C GLY A 668 -9.34 -14.75 -1.05
N ALA A 669 -8.99 -14.10 -2.15
CA ALA A 669 -7.86 -13.17 -2.20
C ALA A 669 -8.08 -11.87 -1.41
N VAL A 670 -9.34 -11.49 -1.16
CA VAL A 670 -9.71 -10.26 -0.44
C VAL A 670 -10.02 -10.62 1.01
N PRO A 671 -9.30 -10.06 2.01
CA PRO A 671 -9.62 -10.26 3.42
C PRO A 671 -11.01 -9.71 3.75
N LYS A 672 -11.79 -10.47 4.50
CA LYS A 672 -13.15 -10.09 4.91
C LYS A 672 -13.25 -10.15 6.42
N ASP A 673 -13.61 -9.03 7.06
CA ASP A 673 -13.82 -8.98 8.49
C ASP A 673 -14.98 -8.05 8.86
N GLY A 674 -15.67 -8.37 9.97
CA GLY A 674 -16.76 -7.56 10.50
C GLY A 674 -18.00 -8.36 10.84
N PRO A 675 -18.87 -7.87 11.76
CA PRO A 675 -20.04 -8.59 12.25
C PRO A 675 -21.28 -8.45 11.36
N SER A 676 -21.28 -7.50 10.40
CA SER A 676 -22.47 -7.09 9.65
C SER A 676 -23.03 -8.12 8.64
N ALA A 677 -22.34 -9.25 8.43
CA ALA A 677 -22.79 -10.36 7.63
C ALA A 677 -23.64 -11.40 8.44
N GLY A 678 -23.82 -11.19 9.73
CA GLY A 678 -24.46 -12.17 10.64
C GLY A 678 -25.80 -12.68 10.15
N ILE A 679 -26.71 -11.80 9.73
CA ILE A 679 -28.04 -12.23 9.19
C ILE A 679 -27.90 -12.96 7.85
N ALA A 680 -26.95 -12.59 6.99
CA ALA A 680 -26.70 -13.26 5.71
C ALA A 680 -26.18 -14.69 5.95
N ILE A 681 -25.23 -14.85 6.85
CA ILE A 681 -24.68 -16.15 7.26
C ILE A 681 -25.78 -17.05 7.85
N THR A 682 -26.59 -16.49 8.78
CA THR A 682 -27.68 -17.23 9.42
C THR A 682 -28.73 -17.70 8.39
N THR A 683 -29.04 -16.83 7.43
CA THR A 683 -29.99 -17.14 6.34
C THR A 683 -29.44 -18.20 5.38
N ALA A 684 -28.14 -18.11 5.01
CA ALA A 684 -27.51 -19.10 4.15
C ALA A 684 -27.50 -20.49 4.79
N MET A 685 -27.09 -20.58 6.05
CA MET A 685 -27.11 -21.84 6.81
C MET A 685 -28.54 -22.39 6.95
N LEU A 686 -29.53 -21.55 7.27
CA LEU A 686 -30.93 -22.00 7.38
C LEU A 686 -31.48 -22.48 6.05
N SER A 687 -31.17 -21.76 4.96
CA SER A 687 -31.54 -22.15 3.60
C SER A 687 -30.98 -23.52 3.26
N ALA A 688 -29.69 -23.75 3.51
CA ALA A 688 -29.03 -25.03 3.24
C ALA A 688 -29.60 -26.18 4.10
N LEU A 689 -29.91 -25.92 5.39
CA LEU A 689 -30.47 -26.92 6.31
C LEU A 689 -31.94 -27.27 6.01
N THR A 690 -32.72 -26.33 5.47
CA THR A 690 -34.13 -26.53 5.19
C THR A 690 -34.46 -26.80 3.72
N GLY A 691 -33.50 -26.69 2.81
CA GLY A 691 -33.70 -26.83 1.37
C GLY A 691 -34.53 -25.70 0.75
N ARG A 692 -34.78 -24.60 1.45
CA ARG A 692 -35.53 -23.44 0.95
C ARG A 692 -34.59 -22.51 0.22
N ALA A 693 -34.89 -22.17 -1.04
CA ALA A 693 -34.07 -21.25 -1.81
C ALA A 693 -34.16 -19.81 -1.26
N VAL A 694 -33.11 -19.09 -1.37
CA VAL A 694 -33.03 -17.66 -1.08
C VAL A 694 -33.35 -16.87 -2.35
N ARG A 695 -34.08 -15.81 -2.23
CA ARG A 695 -34.40 -14.92 -3.34
C ARG A 695 -33.14 -14.19 -3.83
N HIS A 696 -32.84 -14.30 -5.09
CA HIS A 696 -31.68 -13.67 -5.74
C HIS A 696 -31.75 -12.15 -5.77
N ASP A 697 -32.97 -11.56 -5.75
CA ASP A 697 -33.20 -10.12 -5.78
C ASP A 697 -33.16 -9.44 -4.40
N VAL A 698 -32.87 -10.22 -3.35
CA VAL A 698 -32.78 -9.75 -1.96
C VAL A 698 -31.32 -9.70 -1.52
N ALA A 699 -30.89 -8.57 -0.95
CA ALA A 699 -29.64 -8.47 -0.21
C ALA A 699 -29.91 -8.08 1.25
N MET A 700 -28.98 -8.37 2.12
CA MET A 700 -29.17 -8.11 3.53
C MET A 700 -27.88 -7.73 4.25
N THR A 701 -28.01 -6.99 5.34
CA THR A 701 -26.92 -6.64 6.24
C THR A 701 -27.43 -6.48 7.66
N GLY A 702 -26.71 -6.99 8.63
CA GLY A 702 -27.06 -6.94 10.05
C GLY A 702 -26.20 -7.88 10.88
N GLU A 703 -25.88 -7.49 12.08
CA GLU A 703 -25.24 -8.36 13.07
C GLU A 703 -26.32 -9.23 13.76
N VAL A 704 -25.98 -10.47 14.09
CA VAL A 704 -26.90 -11.41 14.74
C VAL A 704 -26.44 -11.73 16.15
N THR A 705 -27.35 -11.73 17.10
CA THR A 705 -27.10 -12.23 18.47
C THR A 705 -27.42 -13.71 18.60
N LEU A 706 -26.93 -14.39 19.63
CA LEU A 706 -27.22 -15.80 19.92
C LEU A 706 -28.72 -16.09 20.06
N ARG A 707 -29.54 -15.07 20.37
CA ARG A 707 -31.01 -15.18 20.52
C ARG A 707 -31.79 -14.75 19.28
N GLY A 708 -31.10 -14.43 18.18
CA GLY A 708 -31.73 -14.07 16.92
C GLY A 708 -32.17 -12.60 16.80
N ARG A 709 -31.74 -11.70 17.70
CA ARG A 709 -31.91 -10.25 17.48
C ARG A 709 -30.97 -9.76 16.40
N VAL A 710 -31.42 -8.80 15.63
CA VAL A 710 -30.64 -8.12 14.59
C VAL A 710 -30.18 -6.78 15.15
N LEU A 711 -28.85 -6.56 15.15
CA LEU A 711 -28.22 -5.36 15.68
C LEU A 711 -27.81 -4.41 14.54
N PRO A 712 -27.69 -3.09 14.83
CA PRO A 712 -27.41 -2.07 13.85
C PRO A 712 -25.98 -2.20 13.29
N ILE A 713 -25.80 -1.63 12.08
CA ILE A 713 -24.54 -1.67 11.30
C ILE A 713 -24.15 -0.27 10.83
N GLY A 714 -22.90 -0.11 10.46
CA GLY A 714 -22.38 1.09 9.79
C GLY A 714 -22.36 0.97 8.25
N GLY A 715 -22.20 2.11 7.57
CA GLY A 715 -21.99 2.17 6.11
C GLY A 715 -23.23 1.80 5.30
N LEU A 716 -24.42 2.10 5.79
CA LEU A 716 -25.69 1.75 5.09
C LEU A 716 -25.79 2.43 3.73
N ARG A 717 -25.32 3.68 3.60
CA ARG A 717 -25.32 4.44 2.34
C ARG A 717 -24.55 3.68 1.25
N GLU A 718 -23.33 3.30 1.53
CA GLU A 718 -22.45 2.60 0.58
C GLU A 718 -22.99 1.20 0.24
N LYS A 719 -23.48 0.49 1.23
CA LYS A 719 -24.07 -0.85 1.07
C LYS A 719 -25.29 -0.82 0.14
N THR A 720 -26.14 0.19 0.28
CA THR A 720 -27.35 0.32 -0.56
C THR A 720 -27.01 0.77 -1.99
N MET A 721 -25.98 1.58 -2.17
CA MET A 721 -25.44 1.91 -3.50
C MET A 721 -24.94 0.65 -4.22
N ALA A 722 -24.23 -0.24 -3.52
CA ALA A 722 -23.78 -1.50 -4.08
C ALA A 722 -24.97 -2.41 -4.43
N ALA A 723 -25.97 -2.49 -3.59
CA ALA A 723 -27.19 -3.24 -3.86
C ALA A 723 -27.89 -2.77 -5.15
N LYS A 724 -28.09 -1.44 -5.30
CA LYS A 724 -28.69 -0.86 -6.52
C LYS A 724 -27.86 -1.18 -7.76
N ARG A 725 -26.52 -1.00 -7.69
CA ARG A 725 -25.61 -1.26 -8.81
C ARG A 725 -25.67 -2.72 -9.28
N ASN A 726 -25.85 -3.65 -8.37
CA ASN A 726 -25.92 -5.08 -8.64
C ASN A 726 -27.34 -5.59 -8.94
N GLY A 727 -28.30 -4.70 -9.17
CA GLY A 727 -29.65 -5.07 -9.57
C GLY A 727 -30.54 -5.66 -8.46
N ILE A 728 -30.15 -5.52 -7.20
CA ILE A 728 -30.99 -5.90 -6.06
C ILE A 728 -32.22 -5.00 -6.02
N THR A 729 -33.37 -5.58 -5.72
CA THR A 729 -34.63 -4.85 -5.59
C THR A 729 -35.05 -4.64 -4.14
N THR A 730 -34.66 -5.55 -3.25
CA THR A 730 -35.05 -5.51 -1.84
C THR A 730 -33.83 -5.61 -0.93
N VAL A 731 -33.71 -4.70 0.03
CA VAL A 731 -32.64 -4.70 1.03
C VAL A 731 -33.21 -4.86 2.42
N ILE A 732 -32.78 -5.90 3.15
CA ILE A 732 -33.15 -6.15 4.55
C ILE A 732 -32.09 -5.49 5.45
N ILE A 733 -32.55 -4.61 6.34
CA ILE A 733 -31.70 -3.84 7.25
C ILE A 733 -32.19 -4.01 8.70
N PRO A 734 -31.31 -3.78 9.70
CA PRO A 734 -31.73 -3.71 11.10
C PRO A 734 -32.71 -2.56 11.30
N LYS A 735 -33.70 -2.75 12.19
CA LYS A 735 -34.69 -1.72 12.49
C LYS A 735 -34.08 -0.43 13.03
N GLU A 736 -33.04 -0.55 13.84
CA GLU A 736 -32.35 0.60 14.42
C GLU A 736 -31.64 1.48 13.36
N ASN A 737 -31.38 0.93 12.15
CA ASN A 737 -30.85 1.69 11.01
C ASN A 737 -31.96 2.36 10.15
N GLU A 738 -33.23 2.30 10.54
CA GLU A 738 -34.31 2.99 9.82
C GLU A 738 -34.08 4.51 9.77
N LYS A 739 -33.50 5.09 10.82
CA LYS A 739 -33.11 6.50 10.87
C LYS A 739 -32.08 6.88 9.80
N ASP A 740 -31.18 5.95 9.46
CA ASP A 740 -30.10 6.16 8.49
C ASP A 740 -30.62 6.18 7.03
N LEU A 741 -31.87 5.77 6.80
CA LEU A 741 -32.53 5.88 5.50
C LEU A 741 -32.66 7.32 5.01
N ALA A 742 -32.67 8.30 5.93
CA ALA A 742 -32.67 9.72 5.59
C ALA A 742 -31.37 10.16 4.89
N ASP A 743 -30.26 9.46 5.13
CA ASP A 743 -28.95 9.78 4.58
C ASP A 743 -28.66 9.09 3.24
N ILE A 744 -29.58 8.22 2.78
CA ILE A 744 -29.48 7.55 1.49
C ILE A 744 -29.94 8.50 0.38
N ASP A 745 -29.17 8.50 -0.71
CA ASP A 745 -29.51 9.26 -1.92
C ASP A 745 -30.97 8.97 -2.38
N PRO A 746 -31.78 10.00 -2.70
CA PRO A 746 -33.17 9.81 -3.12
C PRO A 746 -33.34 8.85 -4.31
N ALA A 747 -32.40 8.84 -5.27
CA ALA A 747 -32.46 7.96 -6.44
C ALA A 747 -32.11 6.50 -6.08
N VAL A 748 -31.30 6.27 -5.06
CA VAL A 748 -31.04 4.94 -4.51
C VAL A 748 -32.25 4.48 -3.70
N ARG A 749 -32.79 5.36 -2.87
CA ARG A 749 -33.95 5.07 -2.02
C ARG A 749 -35.21 4.75 -2.84
N ALA A 750 -35.44 5.42 -3.95
CA ALA A 750 -36.56 5.17 -4.84
C ALA A 750 -36.42 3.86 -5.63
N ALA A 751 -35.21 3.39 -5.87
CA ALA A 751 -34.92 2.17 -6.62
C ALA A 751 -34.98 0.88 -5.77
N LEU A 752 -34.88 0.99 -4.45
CA LEU A 752 -34.78 -0.13 -3.52
C LEU A 752 -35.97 -0.18 -2.58
N ARG A 753 -36.50 -1.39 -2.35
CA ARG A 753 -37.46 -1.66 -1.27
C ARG A 753 -36.71 -2.01 0.01
N PHE A 754 -36.90 -1.25 1.07
CA PHE A 754 -36.33 -1.52 2.37
C PHE A 754 -37.27 -2.31 3.26
N VAL A 755 -36.72 -3.35 3.89
CA VAL A 755 -37.40 -4.15 4.90
C VAL A 755 -36.58 -4.04 6.20
N THR A 756 -37.22 -3.55 7.26
CA THR A 756 -36.60 -3.45 8.58
C THR A 756 -36.84 -4.73 9.38
N ALA A 757 -35.82 -5.27 10.00
CA ALA A 757 -35.89 -6.49 10.79
C ALA A 757 -35.36 -6.28 12.22
N GLU A 758 -36.12 -6.68 13.23
CA GLU A 758 -35.68 -6.74 14.63
C GLU A 758 -35.13 -8.11 14.97
N THR A 759 -35.62 -9.14 14.29
CA THR A 759 -35.23 -10.54 14.52
C THR A 759 -34.93 -11.26 13.21
N VAL A 760 -34.20 -12.34 13.31
CA VAL A 760 -33.88 -13.20 12.14
C VAL A 760 -35.12 -13.81 11.51
N ASP A 761 -36.23 -13.97 12.25
CA ASP A 761 -37.49 -14.48 11.69
C ASP A 761 -38.06 -13.54 10.64
N ALA A 762 -38.02 -12.25 10.89
CA ALA A 762 -38.41 -11.23 9.92
C ALA A 762 -37.51 -11.30 8.67
N VAL A 763 -36.20 -11.55 8.86
CA VAL A 763 -35.28 -11.74 7.74
C VAL A 763 -35.66 -12.97 6.92
N PHE A 764 -35.88 -14.12 7.55
CA PHE A 764 -36.25 -15.38 6.88
C PHE A 764 -37.57 -15.28 6.11
N ALA A 765 -38.57 -14.60 6.69
CA ALA A 765 -39.85 -14.40 6.04
C ALA A 765 -39.76 -13.64 4.71
N HIS A 766 -38.79 -12.73 4.57
CA HIS A 766 -38.65 -11.92 3.37
C HIS A 766 -37.59 -12.47 2.39
N ALA A 767 -36.58 -13.19 2.91
CA ALA A 767 -35.47 -13.69 2.12
C ALA A 767 -35.69 -15.09 1.53
N LEU A 768 -36.42 -15.99 2.26
CA LEU A 768 -36.60 -17.37 1.85
C LEU A 768 -37.88 -17.55 1.05
N THR A 769 -37.78 -18.37 0.01
CA THR A 769 -38.96 -18.78 -0.76
C THR A 769 -39.91 -19.65 0.08
N LEU A 770 -41.19 -19.69 -0.28
CA LEU A 770 -42.10 -20.63 0.37
C LEU A 770 -41.60 -22.08 0.16
N PRO A 771 -41.77 -22.96 1.17
CA PRO A 771 -41.42 -24.36 0.99
C PRO A 771 -42.14 -24.91 -0.24
N LYS A 772 -41.39 -25.54 -1.16
CA LYS A 772 -42.05 -26.30 -2.24
C LYS A 772 -42.92 -27.33 -1.58
N LYS A 773 -44.28 -27.27 -1.82
CA LYS A 773 -45.18 -28.39 -1.51
C LYS A 773 -44.55 -29.60 -2.22
N GLU A 774 -44.19 -30.63 -1.47
CA GLU A 774 -43.82 -31.92 -2.03
C GLU A 774 -44.87 -32.30 -3.01
N ALA A 775 -44.54 -32.32 -4.32
CA ALA A 775 -45.37 -33.02 -5.29
C ALA A 775 -45.42 -34.47 -4.83
N ALA A 776 -46.58 -34.93 -4.44
CA ALA A 776 -46.82 -36.33 -4.09
C ALA A 776 -46.22 -37.18 -5.21
N VAL A 777 -45.14 -37.90 -4.91
CA VAL A 777 -44.61 -38.91 -5.81
C VAL A 777 -45.65 -40.00 -5.86
N GLU A 778 -46.54 -39.96 -6.87
CA GLU A 778 -47.34 -41.12 -7.23
C GLU A 778 -46.36 -42.26 -7.57
N HIS A 779 -46.36 -43.27 -6.68
CA HIS A 779 -45.72 -44.55 -6.97
C HIS A 779 -46.39 -45.14 -8.23
N LEU A 780 -45.82 -44.92 -9.39
CA LEU A 780 -46.08 -45.73 -10.55
C LEU A 780 -45.56 -47.14 -10.26
N ALA A 781 -46.52 -48.05 -9.95
CA ALA A 781 -46.26 -49.49 -9.84
C ALA A 781 -45.66 -49.97 -11.17
N VAL A 782 -44.47 -50.46 -11.12
CA VAL A 782 -43.86 -51.17 -12.24
C VAL A 782 -44.57 -52.52 -12.38
N ILE A 783 -45.40 -52.68 -13.35
CA ILE A 783 -45.94 -53.95 -13.83
C ILE A 783 -45.00 -54.47 -14.93
N GLY A 784 -44.41 -55.66 -14.65
CA GLY A 784 -44.10 -56.68 -15.65
C GLY A 784 -42.84 -56.50 -16.49
N SER A 785 -41.86 -57.25 -16.20
CA SER A 785 -40.87 -57.71 -17.15
C SER A 785 -41.48 -58.61 -18.24
N PRO A 786 -40.96 -58.60 -19.45
CA PRO A 786 -40.80 -59.83 -20.22
C PRO A 786 -39.34 -60.08 -20.66
N ALA A 787 -38.97 -61.27 -20.27
CA ALA A 787 -38.11 -62.26 -20.97
C ALA A 787 -37.00 -61.81 -21.94
N MET A 788 -35.84 -62.27 -21.60
CA MET A 788 -34.68 -62.42 -22.47
C MET A 788 -35.05 -63.06 -23.81
N GLN A 789 -34.48 -62.53 -24.88
CA GLN A 789 -34.12 -63.29 -26.07
C GLN A 789 -32.68 -63.02 -26.43
N GLU A 790 -31.89 -64.15 -26.34
CA GLU A 790 -30.55 -64.27 -26.95
C GLU A 790 -30.63 -64.05 -28.43
N VAL A 791 -29.74 -63.26 -28.96
CA VAL A 791 -29.35 -63.38 -30.40
C VAL A 791 -27.82 -63.39 -30.46
N ARG A 792 -27.37 -64.50 -31.05
CA ARG A 792 -25.98 -64.93 -31.27
C ARG A 792 -25.31 -64.01 -32.32
N HIS A 793 -23.98 -64.04 -32.16
CA HIS A 793 -22.90 -63.70 -33.10
C HIS A 793 -23.19 -63.76 -34.60
N GLY A 794 -22.64 -62.82 -35.28
CA GLY A 794 -22.36 -62.87 -36.72
C GLY A 794 -21.30 -61.87 -37.11
N ASP A 795 -20.15 -62.38 -37.47
CA ASP A 795 -18.93 -61.73 -37.94
C ASP A 795 -19.06 -60.83 -39.17
N GLN A 796 -18.00 -60.02 -39.36
CA GLN A 796 -17.47 -59.41 -40.63
C GLN A 796 -18.02 -58.05 -41.01
N LEU A 797 -17.23 -56.99 -40.99
CA LEU A 797 -15.97 -56.62 -41.73
C LEU A 797 -15.40 -55.37 -41.08
#